data_74d6625fe4c7af415885790be48fa258
#
_entry.id   74d6625fe4c7af415885790be48fa258
#
_cell.length_a   1.000
_cell.length_b   1.000
_cell.length_c   1.000
_cell.angle_alpha   90.00
_cell.angle_beta   90.00
_cell.angle_gamma   90.00
#
_symmetry.space_group_name_H-M   'P 1'
#
loop_
_entity.id
_entity.type
_entity.pdbx_description
1 polymer ?
#
loop_
_entity_poly.entity_id
_entity_poly.type
_entity_poly.pdbx_seq_one_letter_code
_entity_poly.pdbx_strand_id
1 'polypeptide(L)'
;MPKQIRKRNGVVVQFDASKIYNAIRKANQAVGDEVMTPQMIDVLTKKVSDSVEGNGVPTVEQVQDRVEEQLIAYGCAKTAKAYILYRAEHAKIREAESSLMDIYKELTFRDAKDADIKRENANIDADTAMGTMLKYGSEGSKYFINNHVLPKDIAAAHINGDIHIHDEDFYMLTETCCQIDLIRLFSGGFCTGHGFLREPKDIRSYAALACIAIQANQNEMHGGQSVPNFDYAMAGGVRKTFRKAYFKALAQYFEVSHGMARTDARALANAVRENVAGKPALQNGDEYGAAVEEWLPRHQQENGFEPIPAGEARRAHEYAMRTAESDTDDATFQAMEALVHNLNTMNSRAGAQVPFSSINYGTDTSPEARMVIRNLLLATEDGLGDGETPIFPVQIFKIKEGVNFNPGDPNYDLFQLAIRTSAKRLFPNFSFLDAPFNLQYYKPGDYDTEVAYMGCRTRVMGNVHDPDRQVTCGRGNLSFTSINLPRIAIEAKGDLKKFYKTLDDRMELVIRQLLHRFKIQCGKKVYNYPFLMGQGVWIDSDKLGPDDSVAEVLRHGTLSVGFIGLAETLKALTGKHHGESPESQKLGLAIIGHMRERMDEESRRTGLNFTLLATPAEGLSGRFLRIDQKKYGKIPGVTDRDYYTNSFHIPVYFPISAFKKIELEAPYHALTNAGHISYVELDGDVCRNLEAFESVIRWMQKCGVGYGSVNHPVDRDPVCGYTGVIGDVCPRCGRREGEGVSIEKLRELRKKYPSMPRFVGLE
;
A
#
# COMPACT_ATOMS: atom_id res chain seq x y z
N MET A 1 -0.22 33.82 -54.64
CA MET A 1 -0.51 32.66 -53.72
C MET A 1 0.53 31.59 -53.89
N PRO A 2 1.12 31.10 -52.78
CA PRO A 2 2.06 29.99 -52.85
C PRO A 2 1.41 28.71 -53.39
N LYS A 3 2.16 27.91 -54.16
CA LYS A 3 1.66 26.63 -54.68
C LYS A 3 1.65 25.50 -53.66
N GLN A 4 2.54 25.60 -52.66
CA GLN A 4 2.78 24.56 -51.67
C GLN A 4 2.98 25.15 -50.26
N ILE A 5 2.72 24.34 -49.24
CA ILE A 5 2.96 24.67 -47.82
C ILE A 5 3.64 23.48 -47.12
N ARG A 6 4.58 23.77 -46.22
CA ARG A 6 5.24 22.78 -45.41
C ARG A 6 4.44 22.60 -44.11
N LYS A 7 3.91 21.40 -43.90
CA LYS A 7 3.27 21.00 -42.65
C LYS A 7 4.30 20.91 -41.51
N ARG A 8 3.81 20.90 -40.24
CA ARG A 8 4.66 20.78 -39.03
C ARG A 8 5.49 19.51 -38.99
N ASN A 9 5.01 18.42 -39.59
CA ASN A 9 5.75 17.17 -39.72
C ASN A 9 6.77 17.15 -40.87
N GLY A 10 7.09 18.31 -41.49
CA GLY A 10 8.03 18.45 -42.58
C GLY A 10 7.49 18.13 -43.97
N VAL A 11 6.33 17.49 -44.08
CA VAL A 11 5.71 17.11 -45.38
C VAL A 11 5.24 18.34 -46.13
N VAL A 12 5.60 18.47 -47.40
CA VAL A 12 5.15 19.52 -48.30
C VAL A 12 3.86 19.06 -49.03
N VAL A 13 2.82 19.88 -48.92
CA VAL A 13 1.51 19.62 -49.57
C VAL A 13 1.05 20.83 -50.36
N GLN A 14 0.03 20.68 -51.18
CA GLN A 14 -0.59 21.78 -51.92
C GLN A 14 -1.15 22.83 -50.94
N PHE A 15 -0.95 24.10 -51.25
CA PHE A 15 -1.48 25.21 -50.44
C PHE A 15 -2.99 25.32 -50.65
N ASP A 16 -3.73 25.45 -49.57
CA ASP A 16 -5.19 25.51 -49.54
C ASP A 16 -5.65 26.75 -48.75
N ALA A 17 -6.00 27.81 -49.45
CA ALA A 17 -6.46 29.05 -48.87
C ALA A 17 -7.81 28.92 -48.12
N SER A 18 -8.62 27.92 -48.43
CA SER A 18 -9.89 27.69 -47.72
C SER A 18 -9.68 27.40 -46.21
N LYS A 19 -8.52 26.86 -45.82
CA LYS A 19 -8.14 26.61 -44.42
C LYS A 19 -7.94 27.91 -43.68
N ILE A 20 -7.35 28.94 -44.30
CA ILE A 20 -7.18 30.26 -43.71
C ILE A 20 -8.57 30.91 -43.52
N TYR A 21 -9.42 30.88 -44.58
CA TYR A 21 -10.77 31.39 -44.51
C TYR A 21 -11.57 30.76 -43.36
N ASN A 22 -11.56 29.43 -43.25
CA ASN A 22 -12.29 28.71 -42.23
C ASN A 22 -11.74 28.99 -40.82
N ALA A 23 -10.44 29.16 -40.67
CA ALA A 23 -9.83 29.49 -39.37
C ALA A 23 -10.23 30.89 -38.89
N ILE A 24 -10.18 31.90 -39.77
CA ILE A 24 -10.63 33.24 -39.44
C ILE A 24 -12.14 33.25 -39.13
N ARG A 25 -12.97 32.60 -39.95
CA ARG A 25 -14.40 32.49 -39.72
C ARG A 25 -14.74 31.88 -38.36
N LYS A 26 -14.08 30.79 -37.97
CA LYS A 26 -14.29 30.15 -36.65
C LYS A 26 -13.90 31.06 -35.52
N ALA A 27 -12.76 31.76 -35.62
CA ALA A 27 -12.32 32.71 -34.61
C ALA A 27 -13.32 33.87 -34.47
N ASN A 28 -13.87 34.37 -35.57
CA ASN A 28 -14.88 35.44 -35.57
C ASN A 28 -16.21 34.95 -34.96
N GLN A 29 -16.66 33.77 -35.26
CA GLN A 29 -17.88 33.16 -34.69
C GLN A 29 -17.77 32.97 -33.16
N ALA A 30 -16.58 32.75 -32.62
CA ALA A 30 -16.35 32.61 -31.20
C ALA A 30 -16.45 33.93 -30.42
N VAL A 31 -16.39 35.07 -31.08
CA VAL A 31 -16.40 36.43 -30.48
C VAL A 31 -17.81 37.02 -30.34
N GLY A 32 -18.72 36.67 -31.22
CA GLY A 32 -20.17 37.06 -31.18
C GLY A 32 -20.51 38.49 -31.46
N ASP A 33 -19.74 39.46 -31.02
CA ASP A 33 -20.02 40.92 -31.08
C ASP A 33 -19.09 41.71 -32.03
N GLU A 34 -18.17 41.06 -32.71
CA GLU A 34 -17.34 41.59 -33.78
C GLU A 34 -17.67 40.85 -35.09
N VAL A 35 -18.69 41.32 -35.81
CA VAL A 35 -19.21 40.62 -37.02
C VAL A 35 -18.37 40.98 -38.25
N MET A 36 -17.63 39.97 -38.77
CA MET A 36 -16.97 40.09 -40.06
C MET A 36 -17.85 39.48 -41.18
N THR A 37 -18.03 40.23 -42.24
CA THR A 37 -18.74 39.72 -43.40
C THR A 37 -17.91 38.69 -44.17
N PRO A 38 -18.53 37.76 -44.92
CA PRO A 38 -17.79 36.81 -45.74
C PRO A 38 -16.78 37.49 -46.71
N GLN A 39 -17.14 38.64 -47.26
CA GLN A 39 -16.25 39.42 -48.13
C GLN A 39 -15.00 39.94 -47.37
N MET A 40 -15.16 40.38 -46.12
CA MET A 40 -14.01 40.80 -45.28
C MET A 40 -13.05 39.63 -45.03
N ILE A 41 -13.60 38.46 -44.73
CA ILE A 41 -12.79 37.24 -44.52
C ILE A 41 -12.08 36.81 -45.83
N ASP A 42 -12.73 36.93 -46.97
CA ASP A 42 -12.12 36.64 -48.27
C ASP A 42 -10.96 37.62 -48.59
N VAL A 43 -11.14 38.92 -48.32
CA VAL A 43 -10.07 39.92 -48.52
C VAL A 43 -8.87 39.65 -47.60
N LEU A 44 -9.13 39.29 -46.35
CA LEU A 44 -8.04 38.93 -45.40
C LEU A 44 -7.36 37.63 -45.82
N THR A 45 -8.11 36.63 -46.24
CA THR A 45 -7.56 35.35 -46.72
C THR A 45 -6.65 35.58 -47.92
N LYS A 46 -7.04 36.42 -48.86
CA LYS A 46 -6.23 36.81 -50.02
C LYS A 46 -4.97 37.55 -49.61
N LYS A 47 -5.08 38.56 -48.71
CA LYS A 47 -3.91 39.33 -48.21
C LYS A 47 -2.92 38.44 -47.51
N VAL A 48 -3.35 37.51 -46.63
CA VAL A 48 -2.50 36.51 -45.97
C VAL A 48 -1.83 35.63 -47.04
N SER A 49 -2.59 35.11 -47.98
CA SER A 49 -2.03 34.22 -49.01
C SER A 49 -1.00 34.93 -49.91
N ASP A 50 -1.19 36.21 -50.21
CA ASP A 50 -0.25 36.99 -50.98
C ASP A 50 0.99 37.38 -50.16
N SER A 51 0.82 37.67 -48.87
CA SER A 51 1.93 38.05 -47.96
C SER A 51 2.90 36.90 -47.65
N VAL A 52 2.50 35.63 -47.81
CA VAL A 52 3.37 34.45 -47.61
C VAL A 52 3.99 33.95 -48.92
N GLU A 53 3.74 34.68 -50.04
CA GLU A 53 4.37 34.43 -51.35
C GLU A 53 5.77 35.04 -51.34
N GLY A 54 6.80 34.24 -51.15
CA GLY A 54 8.21 34.69 -51.06
C GLY A 54 9.18 33.56 -51.45
N ASN A 55 10.48 33.75 -51.12
CA ASN A 55 11.55 32.83 -51.45
C ASN A 55 11.44 31.49 -50.68
N GLY A 56 10.54 30.58 -51.13
CA GLY A 56 10.48 29.20 -50.60
C GLY A 56 9.05 28.73 -50.30
N VAL A 57 8.96 27.49 -49.78
CA VAL A 57 7.69 26.90 -49.35
C VAL A 57 7.36 27.38 -47.94
N PRO A 58 6.30 28.18 -47.72
CA PRO A 58 5.97 28.69 -46.37
C PRO A 58 5.59 27.56 -45.40
N THR A 59 5.89 27.77 -44.10
CA THR A 59 5.43 26.88 -43.02
C THR A 59 4.04 27.24 -42.55
N VAL A 60 3.36 26.31 -41.85
CA VAL A 60 2.06 26.58 -41.23
C VAL A 60 2.17 27.71 -40.18
N GLU A 61 3.25 27.78 -39.44
CA GLU A 61 3.51 28.85 -38.44
C GLU A 61 3.58 30.23 -39.12
N GLN A 62 4.36 30.35 -40.19
CA GLN A 62 4.47 31.61 -40.95
C GLN A 62 3.11 32.07 -41.50
N VAL A 63 2.28 31.14 -41.98
CA VAL A 63 0.91 31.49 -42.41
C VAL A 63 0.09 31.96 -41.21
N GLN A 64 0.17 31.32 -40.06
CA GLN A 64 -0.59 31.70 -38.86
C GLN A 64 -0.15 33.06 -38.33
N ASP A 65 1.15 33.35 -38.31
CA ASP A 65 1.67 34.65 -37.91
C ASP A 65 1.10 35.77 -38.83
N ARG A 66 1.04 35.51 -40.14
CA ARG A 66 0.43 36.47 -41.10
C ARG A 66 -1.07 36.64 -40.87
N VAL A 67 -1.80 35.59 -40.47
CA VAL A 67 -3.23 35.73 -40.14
C VAL A 67 -3.39 36.69 -38.93
N GLU A 68 -2.58 36.52 -37.89
CA GLU A 68 -2.60 37.37 -36.68
C GLU A 68 -2.32 38.83 -37.04
N GLU A 69 -1.24 39.07 -37.80
CA GLU A 69 -0.81 40.41 -38.23
C GLU A 69 -1.93 41.09 -39.07
N GLN A 70 -2.53 40.36 -40.02
CA GLN A 70 -3.57 40.91 -40.90
C GLN A 70 -4.88 41.18 -40.13
N LEU A 71 -5.26 40.34 -39.17
CA LEU A 71 -6.43 40.58 -38.32
C LEU A 71 -6.25 41.83 -37.45
N ILE A 72 -5.06 42.03 -36.88
CA ILE A 72 -4.73 43.22 -36.07
C ILE A 72 -4.72 44.46 -36.97
N ALA A 73 -4.03 44.39 -38.12
CA ALA A 73 -3.93 45.52 -39.06
C ALA A 73 -5.27 45.96 -39.66
N TYR A 74 -6.22 45.00 -39.74
CA TYR A 74 -7.58 45.29 -40.26
C TYR A 74 -8.53 45.81 -39.16
N GLY A 75 -8.05 45.94 -37.93
CA GLY A 75 -8.82 46.43 -36.79
C GLY A 75 -9.74 45.43 -36.10
N CYS A 76 -9.64 44.13 -36.47
CA CYS A 76 -10.44 43.04 -35.87
C CYS A 76 -9.79 42.48 -34.59
N ALA A 77 -9.65 43.34 -33.60
CA ALA A 77 -8.87 43.05 -32.38
C ALA A 77 -9.41 41.87 -31.54
N LYS A 78 -10.73 41.77 -31.43
CA LYS A 78 -11.36 40.65 -30.66
C LYS A 78 -11.21 39.33 -31.38
N THR A 79 -11.40 39.31 -32.67
CA THR A 79 -11.20 38.09 -33.54
C THR A 79 -9.72 37.70 -33.53
N ALA A 80 -8.80 38.66 -33.61
CA ALA A 80 -7.36 38.40 -33.48
C ALA A 80 -7.02 37.75 -32.12
N LYS A 81 -7.54 38.30 -31.03
CA LYS A 81 -7.36 37.74 -29.68
C LYS A 81 -7.90 36.31 -29.57
N ALA A 82 -9.09 36.04 -30.09
CA ALA A 82 -9.68 34.69 -30.11
C ALA A 82 -8.83 33.72 -30.93
N TYR A 83 -8.30 34.15 -32.07
CA TYR A 83 -7.42 33.34 -32.91
C TYR A 83 -6.09 33.02 -32.23
N ILE A 84 -5.44 33.98 -31.60
CA ILE A 84 -4.19 33.81 -30.85
C ILE A 84 -4.37 32.86 -29.67
N LEU A 85 -5.44 33.04 -28.88
CA LEU A 85 -5.75 32.16 -27.75
C LEU A 85 -6.01 30.70 -28.20
N TYR A 86 -6.78 30.50 -29.26
CA TYR A 86 -7.01 29.19 -29.86
C TYR A 86 -5.71 28.54 -30.34
N ARG A 87 -4.86 29.30 -31.05
CA ARG A 87 -3.54 28.83 -31.49
C ARG A 87 -2.64 28.42 -30.32
N ALA A 88 -2.59 29.22 -29.26
CA ALA A 88 -1.80 28.96 -28.08
C ALA A 88 -2.29 27.69 -27.33
N GLU A 89 -3.61 27.50 -27.22
CA GLU A 89 -4.18 26.33 -26.60
C GLU A 89 -3.86 25.05 -27.39
N HIS A 90 -4.04 25.09 -28.72
CA HIS A 90 -3.65 23.96 -29.58
C HIS A 90 -2.14 23.71 -29.66
N ALA A 91 -1.30 24.73 -29.45
CA ALA A 91 0.14 24.55 -29.36
C ALA A 91 0.51 23.79 -28.06
N LYS A 92 -0.11 24.16 -26.92
CA LYS A 92 0.06 23.44 -25.64
C LYS A 92 -0.39 21.97 -25.72
N ILE A 93 -1.55 21.72 -26.35
CA ILE A 93 -2.05 20.34 -26.53
C ILE A 93 -1.04 19.50 -27.33
N ARG A 94 -0.53 20.04 -28.44
CA ARG A 94 0.47 19.34 -29.25
C ARG A 94 1.82 19.14 -28.56
N GLU A 95 2.26 20.11 -27.76
CA GLU A 95 3.49 19.98 -26.97
C GLU A 95 3.35 18.89 -25.92
N ALA A 96 2.18 18.81 -25.28
CA ALA A 96 1.86 17.76 -24.32
C ALA A 96 1.72 16.39 -24.98
N GLU A 97 1.05 16.30 -26.15
CA GLU A 97 0.97 15.06 -26.96
C GLU A 97 2.38 14.58 -27.40
N SER A 98 3.26 15.50 -27.78
CA SER A 98 4.65 15.18 -28.09
C SER A 98 5.39 14.64 -26.88
N SER A 99 5.20 15.25 -25.71
CA SER A 99 5.80 14.82 -24.44
C SER A 99 5.36 13.40 -24.04
N LEU A 100 4.06 13.08 -24.17
CA LEU A 100 3.56 11.72 -23.90
C LEU A 100 4.15 10.69 -24.88
N MET A 101 4.26 11.03 -26.17
CA MET A 101 4.90 10.16 -27.16
C MET A 101 6.38 9.97 -26.92
N ASP A 102 7.08 10.98 -26.41
CA ASP A 102 8.51 10.86 -26.05
C ASP A 102 8.66 9.96 -24.81
N ILE A 103 7.79 10.06 -23.80
CA ILE A 103 7.74 9.13 -22.66
C ILE A 103 7.49 7.69 -23.15
N TYR A 104 6.54 7.48 -24.06
CA TYR A 104 6.26 6.15 -24.61
C TYR A 104 7.45 5.58 -25.39
N LYS A 105 8.20 6.41 -26.15
CA LYS A 105 9.42 6.00 -26.82
C LYS A 105 10.51 5.63 -25.82
N GLU A 106 10.69 6.44 -24.77
CA GLU A 106 11.63 6.13 -23.69
C GLU A 106 11.30 4.80 -23.03
N LEU A 107 10.06 4.56 -22.64
CA LEU A 107 9.61 3.29 -22.07
C LEU A 107 9.81 2.09 -23.01
N THR A 108 9.70 2.32 -24.32
CA THR A 108 9.81 1.24 -25.31
C THR A 108 11.26 0.88 -25.67
N PHE A 109 12.13 1.87 -25.75
CA PHE A 109 13.47 1.72 -26.38
C PHE A 109 14.64 1.93 -25.43
N ARG A 110 14.44 2.32 -24.17
CA ARG A 110 15.53 2.43 -23.18
C ARG A 110 16.00 1.07 -22.71
N ASP A 111 17.34 1.00 -22.55
CA ASP A 111 18.03 -0.17 -22.00
C ASP A 111 17.66 -0.38 -20.52
N ALA A 112 17.54 -1.63 -20.09
CA ALA A 112 17.14 -2.05 -18.73
C ALA A 112 18.01 -1.48 -17.58
N LYS A 113 19.10 -0.80 -17.91
CA LYS A 113 20.07 -0.23 -16.95
C LYS A 113 19.66 1.10 -16.32
N ASP A 114 18.67 1.81 -16.87
CA ASP A 114 18.17 3.07 -16.29
C ASP A 114 17.05 2.79 -15.28
N ALA A 115 17.43 2.44 -14.06
CA ALA A 115 16.55 1.94 -13.01
C ALA A 115 15.51 2.95 -12.47
N ASP A 116 15.77 4.27 -12.59
CA ASP A 116 14.96 5.30 -11.93
C ASP A 116 13.55 5.49 -12.50
N ILE A 117 13.33 5.16 -13.79
CA ILE A 117 12.00 5.31 -14.42
C ILE A 117 11.15 4.03 -14.31
N LYS A 118 11.78 2.89 -13.99
CA LYS A 118 11.17 1.56 -14.09
C LYS A 118 10.65 0.98 -12.77
N ARG A 119 11.07 1.51 -11.63
CA ARG A 119 10.68 1.02 -10.28
C ARG A 119 10.02 2.12 -9.47
N GLU A 120 8.72 2.34 -9.68
CA GLU A 120 7.93 3.23 -8.81
C GLU A 120 7.47 2.52 -7.53
N ASN A 121 7.27 1.20 -7.57
CA ASN A 121 6.80 0.40 -6.43
C ASN A 121 7.54 -0.94 -6.39
N ALA A 122 7.86 -1.42 -5.19
CA ALA A 122 8.55 -2.69 -4.96
C ALA A 122 7.79 -3.95 -5.46
N ASN A 123 6.50 -3.84 -5.72
CA ASN A 123 5.63 -4.94 -6.12
C ASN A 123 5.31 -4.99 -7.63
N ILE A 124 5.92 -4.12 -8.45
CA ILE A 124 5.72 -4.09 -9.91
C ILE A 124 7.06 -4.25 -10.64
N ASP A 125 7.11 -5.16 -11.61
CA ASP A 125 8.21 -5.26 -12.55
C ASP A 125 7.81 -4.67 -13.92
N ALA A 126 8.25 -3.44 -14.17
CA ALA A 126 7.96 -2.70 -15.39
C ALA A 126 8.74 -3.19 -16.63
N ASP A 127 9.71 -4.07 -16.47
CA ASP A 127 10.50 -4.63 -17.58
C ASP A 127 9.80 -5.82 -18.26
N THR A 128 8.74 -6.34 -17.64
CA THR A 128 7.88 -7.35 -18.28
C THR A 128 6.96 -6.71 -19.33
N ALA A 129 6.53 -7.50 -20.34
CA ALA A 129 5.63 -7.02 -21.37
C ALA A 129 4.34 -6.39 -20.80
N MET A 130 3.75 -7.04 -19.79
CA MET A 130 2.55 -6.52 -19.12
C MET A 130 2.84 -5.34 -18.19
N GLY A 131 4.03 -5.27 -17.60
CA GLY A 131 4.48 -4.13 -16.85
C GLY A 131 4.64 -2.89 -17.72
N THR A 132 5.20 -3.03 -18.92
CA THR A 132 5.30 -1.96 -19.91
C THR A 132 3.90 -1.48 -20.35
N MET A 133 2.96 -2.40 -20.59
CA MET A 133 1.56 -2.04 -20.91
C MET A 133 0.88 -1.27 -19.77
N LEU A 134 1.10 -1.67 -18.52
CA LEU A 134 0.60 -0.95 -17.35
C LEU A 134 1.19 0.47 -17.28
N LYS A 135 2.49 0.62 -17.55
CA LYS A 135 3.15 1.93 -17.61
C LYS A 135 2.57 2.83 -18.70
N TYR A 136 2.31 2.32 -19.90
CA TYR A 136 1.61 3.09 -20.94
C TYR A 136 0.23 3.57 -20.46
N GLY A 137 -0.53 2.69 -19.82
CA GLY A 137 -1.83 3.04 -19.23
C GLY A 137 -1.71 4.12 -18.15
N SER A 138 -0.74 3.98 -17.25
CA SER A 138 -0.46 4.93 -16.16
C SER A 138 -0.12 6.32 -16.71
N GLU A 139 0.85 6.43 -17.63
CA GLU A 139 1.27 7.71 -18.20
C GLU A 139 0.15 8.36 -19.05
N GLY A 140 -0.62 7.56 -19.78
CA GLY A 140 -1.80 8.04 -20.51
C GLY A 140 -2.88 8.57 -19.55
N SER A 141 -3.11 7.89 -18.44
CA SER A 141 -4.07 8.32 -17.41
C SER A 141 -3.63 9.63 -16.74
N LYS A 142 -2.36 9.74 -16.30
CA LYS A 142 -1.78 10.97 -15.74
C LYS A 142 -1.92 12.16 -16.70
N TYR A 143 -1.61 11.93 -17.98
CA TYR A 143 -1.81 12.95 -19.01
C TYR A 143 -3.26 13.42 -19.10
N PHE A 144 -4.21 12.48 -19.16
CA PHE A 144 -5.63 12.80 -19.25
C PHE A 144 -6.12 13.56 -18.01
N ILE A 145 -5.72 13.13 -16.83
CA ILE A 145 -6.14 13.74 -15.56
C ILE A 145 -5.62 15.17 -15.44
N ASN A 146 -4.34 15.41 -15.69
CA ASN A 146 -3.74 16.73 -15.59
C ASN A 146 -4.31 17.75 -16.59
N ASN A 147 -4.68 17.30 -17.81
CA ASN A 147 -5.10 18.19 -18.86
C ASN A 147 -6.63 18.37 -18.97
N HIS A 148 -7.42 17.35 -18.53
CA HIS A 148 -8.86 17.33 -18.80
C HIS A 148 -9.74 17.15 -17.56
N VAL A 149 -9.20 16.68 -16.44
CA VAL A 149 -9.97 16.36 -15.22
C VAL A 149 -9.72 17.35 -14.09
N LEU A 150 -8.44 17.60 -13.77
CA LEU A 150 -8.07 18.48 -12.67
C LEU A 150 -8.37 19.95 -12.98
N PRO A 151 -8.84 20.74 -12.00
CA PRO A 151 -8.80 22.20 -12.07
C PRO A 151 -7.38 22.69 -12.35
N LYS A 152 -7.25 23.72 -13.20
CA LYS A 152 -5.95 24.20 -13.72
C LYS A 152 -4.94 24.58 -12.64
N ASP A 153 -5.41 25.17 -11.53
CA ASP A 153 -4.58 25.56 -10.38
C ASP A 153 -4.05 24.34 -9.61
N ILE A 154 -4.85 23.29 -9.46
CA ILE A 154 -4.47 22.03 -8.83
C ILE A 154 -3.47 21.27 -9.70
N ALA A 155 -3.74 21.13 -11.01
CA ALA A 155 -2.82 20.51 -11.95
C ALA A 155 -1.46 21.24 -11.99
N ALA A 156 -1.47 22.58 -12.03
CA ALA A 156 -0.25 23.37 -11.99
C ALA A 156 0.54 23.17 -10.69
N ALA A 157 -0.12 23.16 -9.53
CA ALA A 157 0.54 22.91 -8.25
C ALA A 157 1.16 21.52 -8.16
N HIS A 158 0.48 20.49 -8.70
CA HIS A 158 1.01 19.14 -8.78
C HIS A 158 2.25 19.04 -9.70
N ILE A 159 2.13 19.56 -10.92
CA ILE A 159 3.23 19.53 -11.91
C ILE A 159 4.44 20.32 -11.41
N ASN A 160 4.21 21.50 -10.82
CA ASN A 160 5.28 22.36 -10.28
C ASN A 160 5.91 21.80 -8.98
N GLY A 161 5.31 20.79 -8.35
CA GLY A 161 5.82 20.18 -7.13
C GLY A 161 5.53 20.96 -5.84
N ASP A 162 4.49 21.82 -5.83
CA ASP A 162 3.97 22.40 -4.59
C ASP A 162 3.23 21.38 -3.75
N ILE A 163 2.54 20.46 -4.44
CA ILE A 163 1.83 19.30 -3.90
C ILE A 163 2.14 18.06 -4.74
N HIS A 164 1.80 16.89 -4.20
CA HIS A 164 1.83 15.65 -4.95
C HIS A 164 0.55 14.84 -4.70
N ILE A 165 -0.22 14.65 -5.75
CA ILE A 165 -1.39 13.77 -5.76
C ILE A 165 -0.86 12.35 -5.91
N HIS A 166 -1.05 11.51 -4.89
CA HIS A 166 -0.62 10.13 -4.94
C HIS A 166 -1.55 9.29 -5.81
N ASP A 167 -0.95 8.31 -6.51
CA ASP A 167 -1.66 7.39 -7.40
C ASP A 167 -2.61 8.15 -8.35
N GLU A 168 -2.05 9.18 -8.99
CA GLU A 168 -2.77 10.07 -9.89
C GLU A 168 -3.38 9.32 -11.07
N ASP A 169 -2.71 8.31 -11.58
CA ASP A 169 -3.18 7.43 -12.64
C ASP A 169 -4.48 6.69 -12.29
N PHE A 170 -4.73 6.44 -11.01
CA PHE A 170 -5.98 5.88 -10.48
C PHE A 170 -7.00 6.92 -10.01
N TYR A 171 -6.77 8.20 -10.25
CA TYR A 171 -7.59 9.32 -9.72
C TYR A 171 -9.09 9.13 -9.88
N MET A 172 -9.53 8.62 -11.04
CA MET A 172 -10.93 8.42 -11.39
C MET A 172 -11.41 6.98 -11.22
N LEU A 173 -10.53 6.06 -10.86
CA LEU A 173 -10.80 4.63 -10.98
C LEU A 173 -11.13 3.97 -9.66
N THR A 174 -10.27 4.09 -8.66
CA THR A 174 -10.33 3.31 -7.41
C THR A 174 -9.96 4.15 -6.19
N GLU A 175 -10.28 3.60 -5.01
CA GLU A 175 -9.81 4.06 -3.70
C GLU A 175 -8.41 3.52 -3.43
N THR A 176 -7.74 4.05 -2.36
CA THR A 176 -6.35 3.70 -2.06
C THR A 176 -6.22 2.32 -1.42
N CYS A 177 -6.83 2.09 -0.25
CA CYS A 177 -6.59 0.88 0.54
C CYS A 177 -7.80 0.49 1.39
N CYS A 178 -7.84 -0.77 1.85
CA CYS A 178 -8.91 -1.32 2.67
C CYS A 178 -8.39 -2.31 3.73
N GLN A 179 -9.06 -2.34 4.88
CA GLN A 179 -8.93 -3.32 5.96
C GLN A 179 -9.98 -4.41 5.79
N ILE A 180 -9.58 -5.58 5.31
CA ILE A 180 -10.48 -6.70 4.96
C ILE A 180 -10.82 -7.49 6.23
N ASP A 181 -12.09 -7.54 6.62
CA ASP A 181 -12.57 -8.44 7.67
C ASP A 181 -12.78 -9.85 7.12
N LEU A 182 -11.80 -10.72 7.31
CA LEU A 182 -11.87 -12.11 6.86
C LEU A 182 -12.90 -12.94 7.66
N ILE A 183 -13.18 -12.60 8.90
CA ILE A 183 -14.16 -13.33 9.71
C ILE A 183 -15.53 -13.19 9.06
N ARG A 184 -15.92 -11.95 8.75
CA ARG A 184 -17.17 -11.66 8.08
C ARG A 184 -17.22 -12.23 6.67
N LEU A 185 -16.14 -12.04 5.89
CA LEU A 185 -16.08 -12.49 4.50
C LEU A 185 -16.17 -14.02 4.39
N PHE A 186 -15.57 -14.79 5.32
CA PHE A 186 -15.60 -16.24 5.29
C PHE A 186 -16.94 -16.81 5.79
N SER A 187 -17.70 -16.05 6.56
CA SER A 187 -19.02 -16.49 7.02
C SER A 187 -19.99 -16.61 5.84
N GLY A 188 -20.31 -17.84 5.46
CA GLY A 188 -21.17 -18.13 4.31
C GLY A 188 -20.45 -18.21 2.96
N GLY A 189 -19.19 -17.76 2.86
CA GLY A 189 -18.42 -17.73 1.62
C GLY A 189 -18.61 -16.45 0.79
N PHE A 190 -17.93 -16.35 -0.36
CA PHE A 190 -17.93 -15.16 -1.22
C PHE A 190 -17.70 -15.49 -2.70
N CYS A 191 -17.95 -14.52 -3.58
CA CYS A 191 -17.75 -14.62 -5.02
C CYS A 191 -16.68 -13.64 -5.48
N THR A 192 -15.78 -14.08 -6.37
CA THR A 192 -14.75 -13.23 -7.01
C THR A 192 -15.12 -12.78 -8.43
N GLY A 193 -16.36 -13.01 -8.86
CA GLY A 193 -16.83 -12.75 -10.22
C GLY A 193 -16.74 -13.97 -11.15
N HIS A 194 -15.94 -14.98 -10.81
CA HIS A 194 -15.76 -16.19 -11.63
C HIS A 194 -16.36 -17.46 -11.00
N GLY A 195 -16.95 -17.35 -9.84
CA GLY A 195 -17.58 -18.46 -9.11
C GLY A 195 -17.67 -18.20 -7.63
N PHE A 196 -18.56 -18.95 -6.97
CA PHE A 196 -18.79 -18.86 -5.52
C PHE A 196 -17.84 -19.78 -4.77
N LEU A 197 -17.13 -19.23 -3.80
CA LEU A 197 -16.24 -19.92 -2.88
C LEU A 197 -16.98 -20.12 -1.56
N ARG A 198 -17.27 -21.37 -1.21
CA ARG A 198 -17.93 -21.69 0.05
C ARG A 198 -17.09 -21.36 1.27
N GLU A 199 -17.70 -21.28 2.44
CA GLU A 199 -17.01 -21.16 3.71
C GLU A 199 -15.87 -22.18 3.85
N PRO A 200 -14.66 -21.77 4.27
CA PRO A 200 -13.52 -22.66 4.39
C PRO A 200 -13.71 -23.70 5.52
N LYS A 201 -13.19 -24.92 5.32
CA LYS A 201 -13.42 -26.08 6.20
C LYS A 201 -12.21 -26.51 7.02
N ASP A 202 -11.02 -26.00 6.75
CA ASP A 202 -9.77 -26.30 7.44
C ASP A 202 -8.76 -25.16 7.25
N ILE A 203 -7.67 -25.16 8.01
CA ILE A 203 -6.67 -24.07 8.01
C ILE A 203 -6.04 -23.83 6.63
N ARG A 204 -5.86 -24.86 5.82
CA ARG A 204 -5.31 -24.75 4.46
C ARG A 204 -6.27 -23.98 3.55
N SER A 205 -7.56 -24.28 3.64
CA SER A 205 -8.58 -23.53 2.89
C SER A 205 -8.77 -22.11 3.41
N TYR A 206 -8.60 -21.87 4.71
CA TYR A 206 -8.58 -20.50 5.28
C TYR A 206 -7.42 -19.68 4.69
N ALA A 207 -6.20 -20.21 4.68
CA ALA A 207 -5.04 -19.54 4.12
C ALA A 207 -5.19 -19.28 2.61
N ALA A 208 -5.67 -20.26 1.85
CA ALA A 208 -5.93 -20.10 0.42
C ALA A 208 -6.97 -19.02 0.13
N LEU A 209 -8.10 -19.02 0.86
CA LEU A 209 -9.14 -18.01 0.67
C LEU A 209 -8.73 -16.62 1.14
N ALA A 210 -7.85 -16.51 2.15
CA ALA A 210 -7.25 -15.23 2.54
C ALA A 210 -6.41 -14.63 1.39
N CYS A 211 -5.57 -15.43 0.74
CA CYS A 211 -4.82 -15.01 -0.45
C CYS A 211 -5.76 -14.57 -1.59
N ILE A 212 -6.81 -15.35 -1.87
CA ILE A 212 -7.78 -15.03 -2.92
C ILE A 212 -8.52 -13.72 -2.61
N ALA A 213 -8.94 -13.50 -1.36
CA ALA A 213 -9.60 -12.27 -0.95
C ALA A 213 -8.69 -11.04 -1.14
N ILE A 214 -7.43 -11.12 -0.72
CA ILE A 214 -6.44 -10.07 -0.89
C ILE A 214 -6.23 -9.78 -2.39
N GLN A 215 -6.06 -10.82 -3.21
CA GLN A 215 -5.83 -10.69 -4.64
C GLN A 215 -7.06 -10.14 -5.38
N ALA A 216 -8.26 -10.59 -5.03
CA ALA A 216 -9.51 -10.09 -5.62
C ALA A 216 -9.69 -8.60 -5.30
N ASN A 217 -9.48 -8.21 -4.04
CA ASN A 217 -9.60 -6.81 -3.63
C ASN A 217 -8.54 -5.91 -4.28
N GLN A 218 -7.33 -6.41 -4.51
CA GLN A 218 -6.25 -5.68 -5.21
C GLN A 218 -6.63 -5.25 -6.63
N ASN A 219 -7.56 -5.94 -7.30
CA ASN A 219 -8.03 -5.53 -8.63
C ASN A 219 -8.97 -4.32 -8.60
N GLU A 220 -9.55 -4.01 -7.44
CA GLU A 220 -10.51 -2.92 -7.27
C GLU A 220 -9.96 -1.74 -6.45
N MET A 221 -8.74 -1.88 -5.90
CA MET A 221 -8.04 -0.82 -5.15
C MET A 221 -6.57 -0.75 -5.56
N HIS A 222 -5.99 0.47 -5.59
CA HIS A 222 -4.62 0.63 -6.10
C HIS A 222 -3.52 0.47 -5.06
N GLY A 223 -3.79 0.75 -3.78
CA GLY A 223 -2.81 0.68 -2.69
C GLY A 223 -2.82 -0.63 -1.91
N GLY A 224 -2.50 -0.56 -0.62
CA GLY A 224 -2.34 -1.72 0.23
C GLY A 224 -3.64 -2.41 0.64
N GLN A 225 -3.61 -3.74 0.65
CA GLN A 225 -4.68 -4.59 1.15
C GLN A 225 -4.27 -5.12 2.52
N SER A 226 -5.10 -4.96 3.54
CA SER A 226 -4.75 -5.34 4.91
C SER A 226 -5.79 -6.23 5.57
N VAL A 227 -5.34 -7.12 6.44
CA VAL A 227 -6.20 -7.88 7.36
C VAL A 227 -5.90 -7.39 8.77
N PRO A 228 -6.87 -6.77 9.46
CA PRO A 228 -6.62 -6.12 10.75
C PRO A 228 -6.59 -7.09 11.95
N ASN A 229 -7.13 -8.30 11.80
CA ASN A 229 -7.37 -9.28 12.85
C ASN A 229 -7.08 -10.70 12.35
N PHE A 230 -5.88 -10.90 11.78
CA PHE A 230 -5.52 -12.13 11.09
C PHE A 230 -5.53 -13.37 11.99
N ASP A 231 -5.04 -13.26 13.23
CA ASP A 231 -5.03 -14.32 14.23
C ASP A 231 -6.45 -14.76 14.62
N TYR A 232 -7.35 -13.82 14.92
CA TYR A 232 -8.76 -14.10 15.18
C TYR A 232 -9.46 -14.80 13.99
N ALA A 233 -9.18 -14.32 12.78
CA ALA A 233 -9.78 -14.87 11.57
C ALA A 233 -9.34 -16.31 11.31
N MET A 234 -8.04 -16.60 11.46
CA MET A 234 -7.47 -17.90 11.15
C MET A 234 -7.70 -18.95 12.24
N ALA A 235 -7.95 -18.54 13.50
CA ALA A 235 -8.25 -19.44 14.61
C ALA A 235 -9.42 -20.38 14.31
N GLY A 236 -10.44 -19.92 13.58
CA GLY A 236 -11.53 -20.76 13.11
C GLY A 236 -11.09 -21.92 12.22
N GLY A 237 -10.08 -21.71 11.39
CA GLY A 237 -9.46 -22.72 10.53
C GLY A 237 -8.73 -23.79 11.32
N VAL A 238 -7.95 -23.40 12.32
CA VAL A 238 -7.25 -24.32 13.23
C VAL A 238 -8.27 -25.17 13.99
N ARG A 239 -9.30 -24.55 14.56
CA ARG A 239 -10.37 -25.25 15.29
C ARG A 239 -11.07 -26.31 14.44
N LYS A 240 -11.39 -25.99 13.19
CA LYS A 240 -12.02 -26.95 12.26
C LYS A 240 -11.05 -28.08 11.87
N THR A 241 -9.77 -27.77 11.68
CA THR A 241 -8.71 -28.73 11.37
C THR A 241 -8.51 -29.71 12.52
N PHE A 242 -8.40 -29.19 13.74
CA PHE A 242 -8.22 -30.00 14.95
C PHE A 242 -9.37 -30.99 15.14
N ARG A 243 -10.61 -30.53 15.04
CA ARG A 243 -11.78 -31.43 15.15
C ARG A 243 -11.77 -32.52 14.11
N LYS A 244 -11.42 -32.22 12.87
CA LYS A 244 -11.32 -33.19 11.79
C LYS A 244 -10.19 -34.22 12.05
N ALA A 245 -9.03 -33.72 12.52
CA ALA A 245 -7.88 -34.58 12.87
C ALA A 245 -8.21 -35.47 14.08
N TYR A 246 -8.90 -34.97 15.10
CA TYR A 246 -9.30 -35.70 16.27
C TYR A 246 -10.16 -36.92 15.91
N PHE A 247 -11.24 -36.74 15.14
CA PHE A 247 -12.11 -37.89 14.78
C PHE A 247 -11.41 -38.86 13.80
N LYS A 248 -10.50 -38.38 12.98
CA LYS A 248 -9.63 -39.23 12.16
C LYS A 248 -8.70 -40.07 13.03
N ALA A 249 -8.04 -39.46 14.01
CA ALA A 249 -7.14 -40.16 14.92
C ALA A 249 -7.88 -41.16 15.83
N LEU A 250 -9.08 -40.79 16.30
CA LEU A 250 -9.95 -41.67 17.07
C LEU A 250 -10.30 -42.92 16.27
N ALA A 251 -10.70 -42.79 15.01
CA ALA A 251 -10.94 -43.94 14.11
C ALA A 251 -9.67 -44.78 13.90
N GLN A 252 -8.51 -44.15 13.73
CA GLN A 252 -7.22 -44.86 13.59
C GLN A 252 -6.87 -45.68 14.83
N TYR A 253 -7.14 -45.13 16.02
CA TYR A 253 -6.92 -45.86 17.26
C TYR A 253 -7.74 -47.16 17.30
N PHE A 254 -9.03 -47.09 16.98
CA PHE A 254 -9.90 -48.27 16.96
C PHE A 254 -9.52 -49.29 15.85
N GLU A 255 -9.10 -48.80 14.67
CA GLU A 255 -8.62 -49.63 13.59
C GLU A 255 -7.34 -50.41 13.99
N VAL A 256 -6.37 -49.72 14.61
CA VAL A 256 -5.06 -50.31 14.93
C VAL A 256 -5.05 -51.09 16.25
N SER A 257 -5.63 -50.52 17.33
CA SER A 257 -5.55 -51.08 18.67
C SER A 257 -6.63 -52.15 18.96
N HIS A 258 -7.75 -52.06 18.25
CA HIS A 258 -8.86 -53.04 18.42
C HIS A 258 -9.09 -53.92 17.19
N GLY A 259 -8.28 -53.80 16.13
CA GLY A 259 -8.42 -54.59 14.91
C GLY A 259 -9.76 -54.36 14.19
N MET A 260 -10.43 -53.25 14.44
CA MET A 260 -11.71 -52.93 13.77
C MET A 260 -11.50 -52.76 12.27
N ALA A 261 -12.51 -53.20 11.49
CA ALA A 261 -12.53 -52.80 10.08
C ALA A 261 -12.56 -51.30 9.93
N ARG A 262 -11.87 -50.74 8.99
CA ARG A 262 -11.73 -49.28 8.77
C ARG A 262 -13.07 -48.54 8.60
N THR A 263 -14.05 -49.23 8.00
CA THR A 263 -15.45 -48.74 7.88
C THR A 263 -16.10 -48.55 9.22
N ASP A 264 -15.96 -49.57 10.10
CA ASP A 264 -16.62 -49.63 11.40
C ASP A 264 -15.94 -48.68 12.39
N ALA A 265 -14.62 -48.60 12.38
CA ALA A 265 -13.86 -47.61 13.16
C ALA A 265 -14.25 -46.19 12.81
N ARG A 266 -14.44 -45.85 11.52
CA ARG A 266 -14.96 -44.56 11.07
C ARG A 266 -16.41 -44.33 11.47
N ALA A 267 -17.26 -45.35 11.37
CA ALA A 267 -18.64 -45.27 11.79
C ALA A 267 -18.74 -44.97 13.29
N LEU A 268 -17.95 -45.67 14.12
CA LEU A 268 -17.86 -45.40 15.56
C LEU A 268 -17.36 -44.01 15.88
N ALA A 269 -16.30 -43.53 15.26
CA ALA A 269 -15.82 -42.16 15.46
C ALA A 269 -16.85 -41.09 15.02
N ASN A 270 -17.62 -41.35 13.97
CA ASN A 270 -18.73 -40.50 13.57
C ASN A 270 -19.89 -40.55 14.60
N ALA A 271 -20.23 -41.70 15.15
CA ALA A 271 -21.22 -41.81 16.20
C ALA A 271 -20.83 -41.00 17.46
N VAL A 272 -19.53 -41.07 17.84
CA VAL A 272 -18.98 -40.22 18.92
C VAL A 272 -19.18 -38.72 18.55
N ARG A 273 -18.87 -38.33 17.34
CA ARG A 273 -19.01 -36.95 16.88
C ARG A 273 -20.46 -36.44 16.94
N GLU A 274 -21.42 -37.29 16.65
CA GLU A 274 -22.83 -36.93 16.55
C GLU A 274 -23.55 -36.93 17.90
N ASN A 275 -23.14 -37.84 18.80
CA ASN A 275 -23.90 -38.13 20.01
C ASN A 275 -23.20 -37.68 21.31
N VAL A 276 -21.88 -37.49 21.33
CA VAL A 276 -21.20 -37.01 22.54
C VAL A 276 -21.41 -35.52 22.68
N ALA A 277 -21.83 -35.10 23.88
CA ALA A 277 -22.04 -33.67 24.19
C ALA A 277 -20.73 -32.87 24.10
N GLY A 278 -20.78 -31.68 23.53
CA GLY A 278 -19.61 -30.83 23.31
C GLY A 278 -18.87 -31.11 22.01
N LYS A 279 -17.68 -30.58 21.91
CA LYS A 279 -16.78 -30.76 20.76
C LYS A 279 -15.34 -30.77 21.24
N PRO A 280 -14.46 -31.61 20.66
CA PRO A 280 -13.04 -31.59 21.03
C PRO A 280 -12.42 -30.24 20.67
N ALA A 281 -11.62 -29.69 21.57
CA ALA A 281 -10.89 -28.45 21.41
C ALA A 281 -9.57 -28.51 22.16
N LEU A 282 -8.60 -27.70 21.75
CA LEU A 282 -7.26 -27.67 22.34
C LEU A 282 -7.25 -27.37 23.85
N GLN A 283 -8.25 -26.65 24.36
CA GLN A 283 -8.34 -26.23 25.77
C GLN A 283 -9.18 -27.12 26.67
N ASN A 284 -10.16 -27.84 26.14
CA ASN A 284 -11.12 -28.61 26.95
C ASN A 284 -11.01 -30.11 26.75
N GLY A 285 -9.79 -30.61 26.51
CA GLY A 285 -9.55 -32.02 26.27
C GLY A 285 -10.10 -32.91 27.37
N ASP A 286 -9.89 -32.56 28.63
CA ASP A 286 -10.32 -33.36 29.78
C ASP A 286 -11.86 -33.42 29.91
N GLU A 287 -12.59 -32.34 29.68
CA GLU A 287 -14.07 -32.32 29.72
C GLU A 287 -14.68 -33.16 28.61
N TYR A 288 -14.18 -32.99 27.38
CA TYR A 288 -14.67 -33.76 26.25
C TYR A 288 -14.27 -35.25 26.38
N GLY A 289 -13.06 -35.54 26.93
CA GLY A 289 -12.59 -36.86 27.22
C GLY A 289 -13.50 -37.59 28.21
N ALA A 290 -13.91 -36.95 29.29
CA ALA A 290 -14.85 -37.49 30.25
C ALA A 290 -16.22 -37.83 29.58
N ALA A 291 -16.72 -36.99 28.71
CA ALA A 291 -17.95 -37.23 27.97
C ALA A 291 -17.79 -38.46 27.00
N VAL A 292 -16.64 -38.60 26.35
CA VAL A 292 -16.34 -39.79 25.50
C VAL A 292 -16.24 -41.04 26.32
N GLU A 293 -15.56 -41.03 27.50
CA GLU A 293 -15.46 -42.15 28.44
C GLU A 293 -16.84 -42.60 28.96
N GLU A 294 -17.73 -41.69 29.21
CA GLU A 294 -19.07 -42.03 29.65
C GLU A 294 -19.92 -42.61 28.51
N TRP A 295 -19.83 -42.02 27.30
CA TRP A 295 -20.69 -42.38 26.18
C TRP A 295 -20.31 -43.72 25.56
N LEU A 296 -19.02 -43.96 25.27
CA LEU A 296 -18.54 -45.13 24.51
C LEU A 296 -18.96 -46.46 25.09
N PRO A 297 -18.81 -46.79 26.41
CA PRO A 297 -19.20 -48.08 26.96
C PRO A 297 -20.70 -48.31 26.97
N ARG A 298 -21.52 -47.26 27.05
CA ARG A 298 -22.96 -47.37 27.18
C ARG A 298 -23.70 -47.54 25.85
N HIS A 299 -23.23 -46.86 24.80
CA HIS A 299 -23.97 -46.72 23.55
C HIS A 299 -23.41 -47.54 22.37
N GLN A 300 -22.32 -48.27 22.56
CA GLN A 300 -21.75 -49.12 21.50
C GLN A 300 -22.69 -50.26 21.08
N GLN A 301 -23.29 -50.97 22.02
CA GLN A 301 -24.21 -52.05 21.72
C GLN A 301 -25.45 -51.56 20.98
N GLU A 302 -25.96 -50.41 21.29
CA GLU A 302 -27.13 -49.80 20.61
C GLU A 302 -26.82 -49.46 19.14
N ASN A 303 -25.53 -49.27 18.79
CA ASN A 303 -25.08 -48.96 17.45
C ASN A 303 -24.44 -50.20 16.74
N GLY A 304 -24.48 -51.40 17.32
CA GLY A 304 -24.00 -52.62 16.71
C GLY A 304 -22.48 -52.85 16.80
N PHE A 305 -21.79 -52.14 17.69
CA PHE A 305 -20.34 -52.29 17.93
C PHE A 305 -20.07 -53.11 19.19
N GLU A 306 -18.90 -53.77 19.24
CA GLU A 306 -18.47 -54.47 20.46
C GLU A 306 -18.11 -53.44 21.57
N PRO A 307 -18.36 -53.76 22.85
CA PRO A 307 -18.12 -52.83 23.98
C PRO A 307 -16.63 -52.50 24.12
N ILE A 308 -16.30 -51.21 24.19
CA ILE A 308 -14.95 -50.74 24.52
C ILE A 308 -14.94 -50.33 26.01
N PRO A 309 -14.05 -50.89 26.84
CA PRO A 309 -13.93 -50.55 28.24
C PRO A 309 -13.64 -49.06 28.47
N ALA A 310 -14.10 -48.48 29.57
CA ALA A 310 -13.90 -47.08 29.89
C ALA A 310 -12.40 -46.64 29.87
N GLY A 311 -11.52 -47.49 30.40
CA GLY A 311 -10.08 -47.22 30.35
C GLY A 311 -9.47 -47.22 28.93
N GLU A 312 -10.04 -47.95 27.98
CA GLU A 312 -9.67 -47.90 26.58
C GLU A 312 -10.25 -46.66 25.88
N ALA A 313 -11.47 -46.23 26.23
CA ALA A 313 -12.07 -45.00 25.76
C ALA A 313 -11.20 -43.81 26.11
N ARG A 314 -10.66 -43.77 27.34
CA ARG A 314 -9.73 -42.73 27.76
C ARG A 314 -8.43 -42.74 26.96
N ARG A 315 -7.81 -43.93 26.77
CA ARG A 315 -6.59 -44.06 25.94
C ARG A 315 -6.83 -43.63 24.49
N ALA A 316 -7.97 -43.99 23.93
CA ALA A 316 -8.38 -43.59 22.60
C ALA A 316 -8.52 -42.05 22.49
N HIS A 317 -9.13 -41.42 23.50
CA HIS A 317 -9.25 -39.96 23.58
C HIS A 317 -7.87 -39.30 23.70
N GLU A 318 -7.02 -39.73 24.63
CA GLU A 318 -5.67 -39.16 24.82
C GLU A 318 -4.78 -39.34 23.57
N TYR A 319 -4.88 -40.46 22.88
CA TYR A 319 -4.22 -40.68 21.61
C TYR A 319 -4.74 -39.71 20.54
N ALA A 320 -6.08 -39.59 20.43
CA ALA A 320 -6.70 -38.73 19.44
C ALA A 320 -6.36 -37.24 19.67
N MET A 321 -6.32 -36.80 20.94
CA MET A 321 -5.92 -35.44 21.28
C MET A 321 -4.48 -35.14 20.85
N ARG A 322 -3.51 -35.93 21.25
CA ARG A 322 -2.08 -35.76 20.92
C ARG A 322 -1.82 -35.80 19.42
N THR A 323 -2.44 -36.76 18.73
CA THR A 323 -2.28 -36.91 17.28
C THR A 323 -2.94 -35.74 16.55
N ALA A 324 -4.12 -35.34 16.98
CA ALA A 324 -4.81 -34.17 16.39
C ALA A 324 -4.07 -32.88 16.59
N GLU A 325 -3.47 -32.66 17.75
CA GLU A 325 -2.66 -31.47 18.04
C GLU A 325 -1.44 -31.42 17.09
N SER A 326 -0.68 -32.49 16.98
CA SER A 326 0.47 -32.59 16.08
C SER A 326 0.08 -32.42 14.60
N ASP A 327 -0.94 -33.17 14.12
CA ASP A 327 -1.44 -33.07 12.73
C ASP A 327 -1.93 -31.65 12.41
N THR A 328 -2.51 -30.97 13.39
CA THR A 328 -3.04 -29.60 13.22
C THR A 328 -1.92 -28.57 13.21
N ASP A 329 -0.91 -28.74 14.04
CA ASP A 329 0.26 -27.86 14.07
C ASP A 329 1.03 -27.93 12.75
N ASP A 330 1.31 -29.14 12.26
CA ASP A 330 1.94 -29.38 10.95
C ASP A 330 1.12 -28.78 9.81
N ALA A 331 -0.21 -28.97 9.82
CA ALA A 331 -1.10 -28.41 8.82
C ALA A 331 -1.15 -26.87 8.88
N THR A 332 -1.03 -26.29 10.08
CA THR A 332 -1.01 -24.84 10.27
C THR A 332 0.30 -24.24 9.79
N PHE A 333 1.45 -24.88 10.09
CA PHE A 333 2.74 -24.46 9.54
C PHE A 333 2.73 -24.43 8.02
N GLN A 334 2.32 -25.54 7.39
CA GLN A 334 2.23 -25.66 5.93
C GLN A 334 1.26 -24.62 5.31
N ALA A 335 0.17 -24.30 6.01
CA ALA A 335 -0.77 -23.27 5.55
C ALA A 335 -0.17 -21.86 5.63
N MET A 336 0.60 -21.54 6.67
CA MET A 336 1.27 -20.25 6.83
C MET A 336 2.44 -20.09 5.86
N GLU A 337 3.24 -21.12 5.68
CA GLU A 337 4.30 -21.16 4.66
C GLU A 337 3.72 -20.93 3.25
N ALA A 338 2.66 -21.65 2.88
CA ALA A 338 1.99 -21.49 1.59
C ALA A 338 1.41 -20.07 1.41
N LEU A 339 0.88 -19.47 2.47
CA LEU A 339 0.36 -18.09 2.43
C LEU A 339 1.49 -17.08 2.16
N VAL A 340 2.62 -17.21 2.87
CA VAL A 340 3.79 -16.34 2.68
C VAL A 340 4.34 -16.50 1.26
N HIS A 341 4.53 -17.72 0.78
CA HIS A 341 5.00 -17.99 -0.59
C HIS A 341 4.04 -17.42 -1.64
N ASN A 342 2.74 -17.65 -1.47
CA ASN A 342 1.71 -17.19 -2.41
C ASN A 342 1.70 -15.65 -2.57
N LEU A 343 1.71 -14.92 -1.45
CA LEU A 343 1.68 -13.45 -1.48
C LEU A 343 2.98 -12.81 -2.00
N ASN A 344 4.07 -13.57 -2.10
CA ASN A 344 5.33 -13.11 -2.72
C ASN A 344 5.50 -13.53 -4.18
N THR A 345 4.74 -14.50 -4.69
CA THR A 345 4.97 -15.11 -6.00
C THR A 345 3.78 -15.06 -6.94
N MET A 346 2.55 -14.98 -6.43
CA MET A 346 1.36 -14.91 -7.27
C MET A 346 1.02 -13.49 -7.66
N ASN A 347 0.95 -13.25 -8.97
CA ASN A 347 0.53 -11.97 -9.53
C ASN A 347 -0.97 -11.76 -9.37
N SER A 348 -1.38 -10.61 -8.86
CA SER A 348 -2.79 -10.23 -8.70
C SER A 348 -3.30 -9.33 -9.82
N ARG A 349 -2.41 -8.61 -10.51
CA ARG A 349 -2.72 -7.75 -11.65
C ARG A 349 -1.77 -7.99 -12.81
N ALA A 350 -2.12 -7.42 -13.97
CA ALA A 350 -1.19 -7.30 -15.10
C ALA A 350 0.14 -6.65 -14.67
N GLY A 351 1.25 -7.04 -15.30
CA GLY A 351 2.56 -6.46 -15.02
C GLY A 351 3.35 -7.14 -13.91
N ALA A 352 3.08 -8.42 -13.64
CA ALA A 352 3.76 -9.20 -12.61
C ALA A 352 3.64 -8.58 -11.21
N GLN A 353 2.59 -7.82 -10.94
CA GLN A 353 2.37 -7.19 -9.65
C GLN A 353 1.89 -8.20 -8.62
N VAL A 354 2.67 -8.44 -7.58
CA VAL A 354 2.21 -9.16 -6.39
C VAL A 354 1.33 -8.26 -5.51
N PRO A 355 0.41 -8.83 -4.69
CA PRO A 355 -0.44 -8.00 -3.83
C PRO A 355 0.38 -7.20 -2.81
N PHE A 356 0.19 -5.88 -2.77
CA PHE A 356 0.71 -5.06 -1.67
C PHE A 356 -0.13 -5.33 -0.43
N SER A 357 0.25 -6.36 0.31
CA SER A 357 -0.52 -6.94 1.40
C SER A 357 0.10 -6.72 2.76
N SER A 358 -0.75 -6.61 3.78
CA SER A 358 -0.35 -6.56 5.18
C SER A 358 -1.30 -7.35 6.07
N ILE A 359 -0.80 -7.86 7.18
CA ILE A 359 -1.57 -8.58 8.19
C ILE A 359 -1.20 -8.09 9.59
N ASN A 360 -2.20 -7.91 10.44
CA ASN A 360 -2.04 -7.52 11.84
C ASN A 360 -2.48 -8.68 12.73
N TYR A 361 -1.70 -9.00 13.75
CA TYR A 361 -1.94 -10.12 14.65
C TYR A 361 -1.17 -9.96 15.98
N GLY A 362 -1.40 -10.83 16.95
CA GLY A 362 -0.64 -10.88 18.21
C GLY A 362 -1.50 -10.86 19.47
N THR A 363 -2.76 -10.50 19.38
CA THR A 363 -3.62 -10.20 20.54
C THR A 363 -4.63 -11.30 20.89
N ASP A 364 -4.99 -12.19 19.98
CA ASP A 364 -5.84 -13.33 20.32
C ASP A 364 -5.05 -14.37 21.14
N THR A 365 -5.51 -14.62 22.37
CA THR A 365 -4.88 -15.53 23.34
C THR A 365 -5.43 -16.96 23.29
N SER A 366 -6.39 -17.25 22.38
CA SER A 366 -6.88 -18.61 22.21
C SER A 366 -5.80 -19.56 21.73
N PRO A 367 -5.77 -20.83 22.15
CA PRO A 367 -4.77 -21.79 21.72
C PRO A 367 -4.68 -21.92 20.18
N GLU A 368 -5.81 -21.83 19.51
CA GLU A 368 -5.90 -21.88 18.06
C GLU A 368 -5.19 -20.68 17.40
N ALA A 369 -5.41 -19.46 17.89
CA ALA A 369 -4.75 -18.28 17.37
C ALA A 369 -3.26 -18.27 17.72
N ARG A 370 -2.89 -18.68 18.94
CA ARG A 370 -1.49 -18.84 19.34
C ARG A 370 -0.74 -19.80 18.40
N MET A 371 -1.38 -20.88 17.97
CA MET A 371 -0.83 -21.81 16.98
C MET A 371 -0.64 -21.13 15.62
N VAL A 372 -1.59 -20.30 15.17
CA VAL A 372 -1.44 -19.50 13.95
C VAL A 372 -0.27 -18.54 14.05
N ILE A 373 -0.21 -17.72 15.11
CA ILE A 373 0.83 -16.70 15.31
C ILE A 373 2.22 -17.36 15.32
N ARG A 374 2.38 -18.44 16.10
CA ARG A 374 3.64 -19.18 16.19
C ARG A 374 4.08 -19.71 14.82
N ASN A 375 3.20 -20.39 14.11
CA ASN A 375 3.55 -20.99 12.83
C ASN A 375 3.76 -19.97 11.71
N LEU A 376 3.05 -18.82 11.73
CA LEU A 376 3.31 -17.70 10.83
C LEU A 376 4.71 -17.12 11.04
N LEU A 377 5.09 -16.89 12.31
CA LEU A 377 6.42 -16.36 12.65
C LEU A 377 7.52 -17.36 12.26
N LEU A 378 7.34 -18.66 12.51
CA LEU A 378 8.30 -19.69 12.12
C LEU A 378 8.44 -19.79 10.60
N ALA A 379 7.34 -19.82 9.85
CA ALA A 379 7.38 -19.85 8.39
C ALA A 379 8.05 -18.60 7.82
N THR A 380 7.85 -17.43 8.45
CA THR A 380 8.54 -16.19 8.07
C THR A 380 10.03 -16.27 8.38
N GLU A 381 10.40 -16.84 9.53
CA GLU A 381 11.79 -17.03 9.92
C GLU A 381 12.55 -17.95 8.98
N ASP A 382 11.89 -19.00 8.44
CA ASP A 382 12.46 -19.89 7.45
C ASP A 382 12.67 -19.20 6.10
N GLY A 383 11.80 -18.24 5.75
CA GLY A 383 11.89 -17.46 4.51
C GLY A 383 11.31 -18.18 3.30
N LEU A 384 11.62 -17.67 2.11
CA LEU A 384 11.26 -18.30 0.84
C LEU A 384 12.23 -19.45 0.50
N GLY A 385 11.98 -20.19 -0.59
CA GLY A 385 12.63 -21.45 -0.94
C GLY A 385 14.15 -21.54 -0.79
N ASP A 386 14.88 -20.46 -1.08
CA ASP A 386 16.33 -20.36 -0.87
C ASP A 386 16.69 -19.54 0.40
N GLY A 387 15.75 -19.37 1.33
CA GLY A 387 15.92 -18.60 2.56
C GLY A 387 15.90 -17.10 2.36
N GLU A 388 15.31 -16.60 1.27
CA GLU A 388 15.11 -15.18 1.05
C GLU A 388 14.12 -14.60 2.07
N THR A 389 14.34 -13.33 2.44
CA THR A 389 13.38 -12.60 3.27
C THR A 389 12.10 -12.32 2.48
N PRO A 390 10.93 -12.77 2.92
CA PRO A 390 9.67 -12.44 2.28
C PRO A 390 9.37 -10.95 2.47
N ILE A 391 8.93 -10.28 1.38
CA ILE A 391 8.54 -8.86 1.43
C ILE A 391 7.08 -8.74 1.85
N PHE A 392 6.24 -9.65 1.38
CA PHE A 392 4.80 -9.68 1.65
C PHE A 392 4.37 -10.97 2.36
N PRO A 393 3.31 -10.91 3.15
CA PRO A 393 2.63 -9.71 3.61
C PRO A 393 3.52 -8.89 4.56
N VAL A 394 3.41 -7.55 4.55
CA VAL A 394 3.98 -6.73 5.63
C VAL A 394 3.31 -7.18 6.93
N GLN A 395 4.09 -7.73 7.83
CA GLN A 395 3.61 -8.28 9.08
C GLN A 395 3.69 -7.25 10.21
N ILE A 396 2.61 -7.15 10.98
CA ILE A 396 2.46 -6.16 12.04
C ILE A 396 2.02 -6.88 13.31
N PHE A 397 2.96 -6.99 14.26
CA PHE A 397 2.69 -7.57 15.57
C PHE A 397 2.11 -6.51 16.50
N LYS A 398 0.87 -6.72 16.95
CA LYS A 398 0.20 -5.82 17.88
C LYS A 398 0.69 -6.08 19.31
N ILE A 399 1.22 -5.04 19.95
CA ILE A 399 1.67 -5.07 21.36
C ILE A 399 0.57 -4.50 22.24
N LYS A 400 0.24 -5.24 23.31
CA LYS A 400 -0.70 -4.81 24.35
C LYS A 400 -0.26 -5.32 25.72
N GLU A 401 -0.13 -4.42 26.70
CA GLU A 401 0.12 -4.80 28.10
C GLU A 401 -1.01 -5.69 28.63
N GLY A 402 -0.64 -6.71 29.39
CA GLY A 402 -1.57 -7.72 29.90
C GLY A 402 -1.94 -8.80 28.89
N VAL A 403 -1.47 -8.72 27.65
CA VAL A 403 -1.73 -9.70 26.59
C VAL A 403 -0.43 -10.38 26.12
N ASN A 404 0.59 -9.60 25.78
CA ASN A 404 1.81 -10.16 25.17
C ASN A 404 3.11 -9.41 25.49
N PHE A 405 3.09 -8.35 26.29
CA PHE A 405 4.23 -7.46 26.43
C PHE A 405 5.13 -7.77 27.64
N ASN A 406 4.54 -8.19 28.76
CA ASN A 406 5.27 -8.43 30.00
C ASN A 406 5.43 -9.92 30.28
N PRO A 407 6.50 -10.33 30.99
CA PRO A 407 6.62 -11.70 31.50
C PRO A 407 5.37 -12.10 32.30
N GLY A 408 4.77 -13.24 31.92
CA GLY A 408 3.53 -13.73 32.52
C GLY A 408 2.26 -13.38 31.73
N ASP A 409 2.33 -12.50 30.74
CA ASP A 409 1.23 -12.28 29.81
C ASP A 409 0.97 -13.54 28.94
N PRO A 410 -0.28 -13.83 28.57
CA PRO A 410 -0.64 -15.06 27.85
C PRO A 410 0.15 -15.32 26.56
N ASN A 411 0.47 -14.28 25.79
CA ASN A 411 1.19 -14.36 24.51
C ASN A 411 2.63 -13.79 24.60
N TYR A 412 3.22 -13.71 25.79
CA TYR A 412 4.58 -13.17 25.95
C TYR A 412 5.63 -13.98 25.18
N ASP A 413 5.52 -15.29 25.17
CA ASP A 413 6.40 -16.18 24.40
C ASP A 413 6.33 -15.90 22.89
N LEU A 414 5.16 -15.53 22.38
CA LEU A 414 4.97 -15.15 20.98
C LEU A 414 5.57 -13.77 20.67
N PHE A 415 5.56 -12.84 21.63
CA PHE A 415 6.29 -11.59 21.52
C PHE A 415 7.81 -11.83 21.43
N GLN A 416 8.35 -12.73 22.26
CA GLN A 416 9.77 -13.12 22.20
C GLN A 416 10.12 -13.76 20.84
N LEU A 417 9.22 -14.59 20.29
CA LEU A 417 9.39 -15.15 18.96
C LEU A 417 9.32 -14.06 17.88
N ALA A 418 8.42 -13.09 18.00
CA ALA A 418 8.32 -11.96 17.08
C ALA A 418 9.58 -11.09 17.07
N ILE A 419 10.18 -10.84 18.23
CA ILE A 419 11.49 -10.17 18.37
C ILE A 419 12.56 -10.92 17.58
N ARG A 420 12.67 -12.24 17.79
CA ARG A 420 13.66 -13.08 17.09
C ARG A 420 13.44 -13.09 15.57
N THR A 421 12.20 -13.24 15.14
CA THR A 421 11.85 -13.27 13.71
C THR A 421 12.14 -11.93 13.05
N SER A 422 11.78 -10.81 13.69
CA SER A 422 12.05 -9.46 13.20
C SER A 422 13.55 -9.17 13.09
N ALA A 423 14.34 -9.59 14.11
CA ALA A 423 15.79 -9.47 14.08
C ALA A 423 16.43 -10.26 12.90
N LYS A 424 15.80 -11.34 12.45
CA LYS A 424 16.31 -12.16 11.34
C LYS A 424 15.80 -11.72 9.97
N ARG A 425 14.57 -11.17 9.90
CA ARG A 425 13.84 -11.00 8.63
C ARG A 425 13.28 -9.59 8.39
N LEU A 426 13.54 -8.61 9.23
CA LEU A 426 12.96 -7.26 9.21
C LEU A 426 11.46 -7.19 9.55
N PHE A 427 10.77 -8.30 9.55
CA PHE A 427 9.36 -8.44 9.93
C PHE A 427 9.18 -9.45 11.05
N PRO A 428 8.18 -9.27 11.93
CA PRO A 428 7.14 -8.24 11.91
C PRO A 428 7.64 -6.85 12.38
N ASN A 429 6.94 -5.80 11.90
CA ASN A 429 6.94 -4.50 12.56
C ASN A 429 6.04 -4.53 13.79
N PHE A 430 6.11 -3.49 14.64
CA PHE A 430 5.39 -3.47 15.90
C PHE A 430 4.42 -2.30 15.99
N SER A 431 3.15 -2.59 16.32
CA SER A 431 2.15 -1.57 16.61
C SER A 431 1.79 -1.60 18.10
N PHE A 432 1.60 -0.42 18.69
CA PHE A 432 1.42 -0.26 20.11
C PHE A 432 -0.01 0.19 20.44
N LEU A 433 -0.84 -0.74 20.93
CA LEU A 433 -2.21 -0.46 21.32
C LEU A 433 -2.32 0.41 22.57
N ASP A 434 -1.29 0.41 23.41
CA ASP A 434 -1.22 1.21 24.64
C ASP A 434 -0.85 2.67 24.41
N ALA A 435 -0.45 3.07 23.18
CA ALA A 435 -0.28 4.48 22.86
C ALA A 435 -1.61 5.23 23.12
N PRO A 436 -1.63 6.38 23.84
CA PRO A 436 -2.88 6.99 24.32
C PRO A 436 -3.90 7.26 23.21
N PHE A 437 -3.45 7.66 22.02
CA PHE A 437 -4.29 7.94 20.86
C PHE A 437 -4.81 6.65 20.16
N ASN A 438 -4.32 5.46 20.51
CA ASN A 438 -4.84 4.16 20.12
C ASN A 438 -5.71 3.57 21.24
N LEU A 439 -5.23 3.66 22.49
CA LEU A 439 -5.91 3.10 23.67
C LEU A 439 -7.31 3.67 23.88
N GLN A 440 -7.56 4.92 23.49
CA GLN A 440 -8.89 5.56 23.59
C GLN A 440 -9.99 4.79 22.86
N TYR A 441 -9.67 3.98 21.86
CA TYR A 441 -10.63 3.19 21.09
C TYR A 441 -10.78 1.76 21.59
N TYR A 442 -9.74 1.25 22.27
CA TYR A 442 -9.63 -0.15 22.64
C TYR A 442 -10.69 -0.57 23.67
N LYS A 443 -11.42 -1.63 23.36
CA LYS A 443 -12.34 -2.32 24.26
C LYS A 443 -11.90 -3.77 24.42
N PRO A 444 -11.62 -4.24 25.66
CA PRO A 444 -11.22 -5.63 25.89
C PRO A 444 -12.25 -6.62 25.34
N GLY A 445 -11.78 -7.60 24.57
CA GLY A 445 -12.63 -8.64 23.97
C GLY A 445 -13.32 -8.24 22.67
N ASP A 446 -13.15 -7.00 22.18
CA ASP A 446 -13.69 -6.50 20.92
C ASP A 446 -12.54 -6.17 19.97
N TYR A 447 -12.17 -7.15 19.13
CA TYR A 447 -11.04 -7.01 18.18
C TYR A 447 -11.28 -5.94 17.12
N ASP A 448 -12.51 -5.55 16.81
CA ASP A 448 -12.81 -4.49 15.85
C ASP A 448 -12.35 -3.11 16.34
N THR A 449 -12.17 -2.96 17.65
CA THR A 449 -11.65 -1.74 18.29
C THR A 449 -10.14 -1.70 18.45
N GLU A 450 -9.43 -2.76 18.07
CA GLU A 450 -8.00 -2.81 18.01
C GLU A 450 -7.48 -2.07 16.79
N VAL A 451 -6.65 -1.04 17.01
CA VAL A 451 -6.04 -0.31 15.89
C VAL A 451 -5.15 -1.25 15.08
N ALA A 452 -5.28 -1.15 13.75
CA ALA A 452 -4.45 -1.87 12.80
C ALA A 452 -3.89 -0.91 11.75
N TYR A 453 -2.72 -1.26 11.23
CA TYR A 453 -2.04 -0.48 10.19
C TYR A 453 -2.09 -1.20 8.85
N MET A 454 -2.09 -0.42 7.76
CA MET A 454 -2.10 -0.92 6.38
C MET A 454 -0.80 -0.54 5.68
N GLY A 455 -0.27 -1.47 4.89
CA GLY A 455 0.93 -1.25 4.10
C GLY A 455 2.08 -0.73 4.96
N CYS A 456 2.65 0.41 4.57
CA CYS A 456 3.79 0.97 5.28
C CYS A 456 3.41 1.65 6.60
N ARG A 457 2.26 2.35 6.69
CA ARG A 457 1.93 3.16 7.87
C ARG A 457 0.49 3.67 7.98
N THR A 458 -0.39 3.43 7.01
CA THR A 458 -1.74 3.99 7.00
C THR A 458 -2.58 3.47 8.16
N ARG A 459 -3.29 4.38 8.82
CA ARG A 459 -4.14 4.11 9.98
C ARG A 459 -5.53 4.68 9.72
N VAL A 460 -6.56 3.87 9.96
CA VAL A 460 -7.96 4.29 9.87
C VAL A 460 -8.67 3.84 11.14
N MET A 461 -9.16 4.77 11.95
CA MET A 461 -9.81 4.44 13.22
C MET A 461 -10.96 5.40 13.55
N GLY A 462 -10.70 6.68 13.80
CA GLY A 462 -11.75 7.67 14.06
C GLY A 462 -12.77 7.74 12.92
N ASN A 463 -14.05 7.94 13.24
CA ASN A 463 -15.13 8.01 12.26
C ASN A 463 -16.11 9.15 12.62
N VAL A 464 -15.95 10.30 11.98
CA VAL A 464 -16.81 11.46 12.19
C VAL A 464 -18.21 11.25 11.61
N HIS A 465 -18.29 10.48 10.52
CA HIS A 465 -19.55 10.12 9.88
C HIS A 465 -20.40 9.20 10.76
N ASP A 466 -19.78 8.28 11.49
CA ASP A 466 -20.45 7.35 12.40
C ASP A 466 -19.66 7.23 13.72
N PRO A 467 -19.86 8.17 14.65
CA PRO A 467 -19.10 8.23 15.91
C PRO A 467 -19.31 7.03 16.83
N ASP A 468 -20.40 6.28 16.66
CA ASP A 468 -20.71 5.11 17.47
C ASP A 468 -19.93 3.86 17.01
N ARG A 469 -19.44 3.84 15.76
CA ARG A 469 -18.64 2.75 15.18
C ARG A 469 -17.25 3.25 14.76
N GLN A 470 -16.39 3.40 15.74
CA GLN A 470 -14.99 3.75 15.52
C GLN A 470 -14.16 2.48 15.43
N VAL A 471 -14.23 1.85 14.30
CA VAL A 471 -13.60 0.57 13.97
C VAL A 471 -12.67 0.69 12.79
N THR A 472 -11.75 -0.25 12.63
CA THR A 472 -10.83 -0.30 11.49
C THR A 472 -11.34 -1.25 10.39
N CYS A 473 -12.02 -2.35 10.74
CA CYS A 473 -12.53 -3.35 9.80
C CYS A 473 -13.49 -2.77 8.76
N GLY A 474 -13.31 -3.16 7.50
CA GLY A 474 -14.14 -2.72 6.39
C GLY A 474 -13.96 -1.26 5.99
N ARG A 475 -12.92 -0.60 6.46
CA ARG A 475 -12.63 0.82 6.18
C ARG A 475 -11.26 0.99 5.55
N GLY A 476 -11.02 2.14 4.95
CA GLY A 476 -9.75 2.44 4.33
C GLY A 476 -9.55 3.91 4.00
N ASN A 477 -8.44 4.21 3.35
CA ASN A 477 -8.16 5.53 2.81
C ASN A 477 -8.70 5.63 1.38
N LEU A 478 -9.44 6.69 1.08
CA LEU A 478 -9.99 6.95 -0.24
C LEU A 478 -8.96 7.60 -1.16
N SER A 479 -8.22 8.57 -0.62
CA SER A 479 -7.17 9.28 -1.35
C SER A 479 -6.31 10.11 -0.40
N PHE A 480 -5.07 10.39 -0.82
CA PHE A 480 -4.18 11.29 -0.10
C PHE A 480 -3.32 12.12 -1.06
N THR A 481 -2.94 13.30 -0.57
CA THR A 481 -2.11 14.26 -1.31
C THR A 481 -1.14 14.94 -0.37
N SER A 482 0.13 14.99 -0.76
CA SER A 482 1.23 15.49 0.09
C SER A 482 1.66 16.90 -0.28
N ILE A 483 1.95 17.70 0.74
CA ILE A 483 2.45 19.07 0.63
C ILE A 483 3.99 19.08 0.72
N ASN A 484 4.63 19.87 -0.14
CA ASN A 484 6.06 20.15 -0.11
C ASN A 484 6.36 21.24 0.93
N LEU A 485 6.54 20.84 2.19
CA LEU A 485 6.85 21.80 3.28
C LEU A 485 8.20 22.52 3.09
N PRO A 486 9.30 21.87 2.64
CA PRO A 486 10.57 22.56 2.39
C PRO A 486 10.45 23.73 1.44
N ARG A 487 9.70 23.60 0.36
CA ARG A 487 9.46 24.70 -0.59
C ARG A 487 8.83 25.91 0.08
N ILE A 488 7.79 25.70 0.86
CA ILE A 488 7.11 26.78 1.59
C ILE A 488 8.10 27.53 2.49
N ALA A 489 8.98 26.79 3.16
CA ALA A 489 10.00 27.36 4.04
C ALA A 489 11.08 28.13 3.27
N ILE A 490 11.54 27.62 2.12
CA ILE A 490 12.49 28.32 1.25
C ILE A 490 11.91 29.64 0.77
N GLU A 491 10.65 29.65 0.33
CA GLU A 491 9.96 30.84 -0.16
C GLU A 491 9.63 31.85 0.96
N ALA A 492 9.43 31.36 2.19
CA ALA A 492 9.18 32.18 3.36
C ALA A 492 10.42 32.95 3.83
N LYS A 493 11.63 32.43 3.59
CA LYS A 493 12.92 33.05 3.97
C LYS A 493 13.00 33.47 5.46
N GLY A 494 12.50 32.58 6.34
CA GLY A 494 12.49 32.80 7.79
C GLY A 494 11.29 33.56 8.31
N ASP A 495 10.41 34.10 7.45
CA ASP A 495 9.16 34.74 7.87
C ASP A 495 8.07 33.70 8.20
N LEU A 496 7.85 33.47 9.49
CA LEU A 496 6.86 32.51 9.98
C LEU A 496 5.42 32.91 9.61
N LYS A 497 5.08 34.21 9.54
CA LYS A 497 3.72 34.61 9.14
C LYS A 497 3.45 34.28 7.69
N LYS A 498 4.43 34.54 6.84
CA LYS A 498 4.37 34.17 5.42
C LYS A 498 4.33 32.64 5.25
N PHE A 499 5.11 31.90 6.05
CA PHE A 499 5.12 30.44 6.03
C PHE A 499 3.73 29.87 6.33
N TYR A 500 3.11 30.25 7.46
CA TYR A 500 1.79 29.75 7.85
C TYR A 500 0.71 30.13 6.86
N LYS A 501 0.72 31.38 6.35
CA LYS A 501 -0.23 31.79 5.32
C LYS A 501 -0.12 30.93 4.07
N THR A 502 1.10 30.68 3.59
CA THR A 502 1.29 29.85 2.39
C THR A 502 0.92 28.39 2.67
N LEU A 503 1.19 27.88 3.88
CA LEU A 503 0.78 26.55 4.30
C LEU A 503 -0.75 26.41 4.30
N ASP A 504 -1.47 27.40 4.83
CA ASP A 504 -2.94 27.43 4.82
C ASP A 504 -3.50 27.45 3.38
N ASP A 505 -2.91 28.25 2.49
CA ASP A 505 -3.27 28.29 1.07
C ASP A 505 -3.04 26.93 0.39
N ARG A 506 -1.97 26.20 0.73
CA ARG A 506 -1.70 24.84 0.19
C ARG A 506 -2.63 23.80 0.78
N MET A 507 -2.94 23.86 2.08
CA MET A 507 -3.93 22.97 2.70
C MET A 507 -5.31 23.14 2.07
N GLU A 508 -5.76 24.37 1.86
CA GLU A 508 -7.03 24.65 1.17
C GLU A 508 -7.06 24.08 -0.25
N LEU A 509 -5.96 24.22 -0.99
CA LEU A 509 -5.84 23.64 -2.33
C LEU A 509 -5.97 22.12 -2.31
N VAL A 510 -5.29 21.45 -1.35
CA VAL A 510 -5.35 19.98 -1.20
C VAL A 510 -6.74 19.54 -0.75
N ILE A 511 -7.38 20.24 0.17
CA ILE A 511 -8.76 19.95 0.60
C ILE A 511 -9.71 19.99 -0.60
N ARG A 512 -9.64 21.05 -1.42
CA ARG A 512 -10.45 21.17 -2.65
C ARG A 512 -10.18 20.01 -3.63
N GLN A 513 -8.93 19.60 -3.78
CA GLN A 513 -8.55 18.48 -4.62
C GLN A 513 -9.11 17.16 -4.10
N LEU A 514 -9.00 16.88 -2.78
CA LEU A 514 -9.54 15.68 -2.16
C LEU A 514 -11.07 15.60 -2.28
N LEU A 515 -11.77 16.72 -2.07
CA LEU A 515 -13.23 16.80 -2.28
C LEU A 515 -13.62 16.61 -3.76
N HIS A 516 -12.81 17.12 -4.69
CA HIS A 516 -13.04 16.91 -6.12
C HIS A 516 -12.93 15.42 -6.47
N ARG A 517 -11.89 14.70 -5.99
CA ARG A 517 -11.73 13.26 -6.20
C ARG A 517 -12.86 12.47 -5.52
N PHE A 518 -13.20 12.82 -4.29
CA PHE A 518 -14.30 12.19 -3.55
C PHE A 518 -15.63 12.30 -4.30
N LYS A 519 -15.96 13.46 -4.87
CA LYS A 519 -17.15 13.64 -5.69
C LYS A 519 -17.18 12.71 -6.91
N ILE A 520 -16.04 12.48 -7.55
CA ILE A 520 -15.91 11.55 -8.68
C ILE A 520 -16.14 10.11 -8.21
N GLN A 521 -15.51 9.72 -7.09
CA GLN A 521 -15.68 8.38 -6.49
C GLN A 521 -17.14 8.14 -6.10
N CYS A 522 -17.82 9.12 -5.50
CA CYS A 522 -19.26 9.07 -5.18
C CYS A 522 -20.18 8.87 -6.39
N GLY A 523 -19.72 9.18 -7.60
CA GLY A 523 -20.44 8.91 -8.84
C GLY A 523 -20.45 7.44 -9.29
N LYS A 524 -19.73 6.57 -8.58
CA LYS A 524 -19.65 5.13 -8.85
C LYS A 524 -20.83 4.37 -8.23
N LYS A 525 -21.02 3.16 -8.72
CA LYS A 525 -22.04 2.21 -8.24
C LYS A 525 -21.40 0.91 -7.78
N VAL A 526 -22.15 0.10 -7.03
CA VAL A 526 -21.67 -1.19 -6.52
C VAL A 526 -21.11 -2.08 -7.62
N TYR A 527 -21.72 -2.13 -8.81
CA TYR A 527 -21.22 -2.94 -9.93
C TYR A 527 -19.83 -2.52 -10.45
N ASN A 528 -19.34 -1.30 -10.11
CA ASN A 528 -17.97 -0.90 -10.43
C ASN A 528 -16.94 -1.55 -9.48
N TYR A 529 -17.39 -2.08 -8.35
CA TYR A 529 -16.61 -2.73 -7.30
C TYR A 529 -17.26 -4.05 -6.89
N PRO A 530 -17.33 -5.05 -7.77
CA PRO A 530 -18.11 -6.28 -7.53
C PRO A 530 -17.61 -7.10 -6.33
N PHE A 531 -16.32 -7.00 -5.97
CA PHE A 531 -15.78 -7.65 -4.78
C PHE A 531 -15.80 -6.71 -3.57
N LEU A 532 -15.19 -5.54 -3.64
CA LEU A 532 -15.06 -4.60 -2.52
C LEU A 532 -16.42 -4.20 -1.94
N MET A 533 -17.36 -3.82 -2.81
CA MET A 533 -18.71 -3.39 -2.42
C MET A 533 -19.71 -4.53 -2.53
N GLY A 534 -19.66 -5.30 -3.61
CA GLY A 534 -20.65 -6.36 -3.87
C GLY A 534 -20.55 -7.58 -2.95
N GLN A 535 -19.41 -7.81 -2.28
CA GLN A 535 -19.26 -8.88 -1.29
C GLN A 535 -19.23 -8.35 0.16
N GLY A 536 -19.54 -7.08 0.37
CA GLY A 536 -19.61 -6.50 1.71
C GLY A 536 -18.24 -6.34 2.39
N VAL A 537 -17.15 -6.25 1.62
CA VAL A 537 -15.80 -6.03 2.17
C VAL A 537 -15.70 -4.62 2.76
N TRP A 538 -16.27 -3.62 2.07
CA TRP A 538 -16.38 -2.27 2.61
C TRP A 538 -17.57 -2.19 3.58
N ILE A 539 -17.39 -1.48 4.68
CA ILE A 539 -18.41 -1.34 5.74
C ILE A 539 -19.76 -0.86 5.16
N ASP A 540 -20.84 -1.51 5.57
CA ASP A 540 -22.23 -1.23 5.15
C ASP A 540 -22.53 -1.46 3.66
N SER A 541 -21.55 -1.84 2.82
CA SER A 541 -21.81 -2.08 1.40
C SER A 541 -22.68 -3.31 1.12
N ASP A 542 -22.77 -4.24 2.08
CA ASP A 542 -23.71 -5.39 2.03
C ASP A 542 -25.18 -4.99 2.10
N LYS A 543 -25.48 -3.75 2.46
CA LYS A 543 -26.85 -3.20 2.47
C LYS A 543 -27.27 -2.64 1.12
N LEU A 544 -26.34 -2.57 0.14
CA LEU A 544 -26.53 -1.97 -1.18
C LEU A 544 -26.80 -3.03 -2.24
N GLY A 545 -27.67 -2.69 -3.21
CA GLY A 545 -27.86 -3.45 -4.43
C GLY A 545 -26.84 -3.08 -5.52
N PRO A 546 -26.69 -3.90 -6.58
CA PRO A 546 -25.69 -3.70 -7.63
C PRO A 546 -25.73 -2.32 -8.32
N ASP A 547 -26.93 -1.74 -8.49
CA ASP A 547 -27.13 -0.44 -9.14
C ASP A 547 -27.14 0.75 -8.18
N ASP A 548 -26.99 0.51 -6.86
CA ASP A 548 -26.97 1.57 -5.87
C ASP A 548 -25.65 2.35 -5.91
N SER A 549 -25.73 3.63 -5.55
CA SER A 549 -24.57 4.50 -5.38
C SER A 549 -23.75 4.10 -4.16
N VAL A 550 -22.42 4.13 -4.29
CA VAL A 550 -21.48 3.90 -3.17
C VAL A 550 -21.24 5.14 -2.31
N ALA A 551 -21.86 6.28 -2.66
CA ALA A 551 -21.57 7.58 -2.05
C ALA A 551 -21.71 7.59 -0.51
N GLU A 552 -22.76 6.96 0.03
CA GLU A 552 -23.00 6.98 1.47
C GLU A 552 -21.99 6.14 2.24
N VAL A 553 -21.66 4.95 1.74
CA VAL A 553 -20.70 4.06 2.40
C VAL A 553 -19.25 4.56 2.28
N LEU A 554 -18.92 5.30 1.23
CA LEU A 554 -17.60 5.92 1.09
C LEU A 554 -17.32 6.99 2.16
N ARG A 555 -18.32 7.55 2.80
CA ARG A 555 -18.16 8.51 3.90
C ARG A 555 -17.47 7.91 5.14
N HIS A 556 -17.43 6.60 5.27
CA HIS A 556 -16.64 5.91 6.29
C HIS A 556 -15.12 5.93 6.01
N GLY A 557 -14.71 6.16 4.78
CA GLY A 557 -13.31 6.25 4.40
C GLY A 557 -12.66 7.57 4.82
N THR A 558 -11.33 7.64 4.70
CA THR A 558 -10.54 8.84 5.06
C THR A 558 -10.02 9.58 3.83
N LEU A 559 -9.97 10.91 3.94
CA LEU A 559 -9.33 11.82 3.00
C LEU A 559 -8.11 12.42 3.70
N SER A 560 -6.89 12.16 3.21
CA SER A 560 -5.69 12.46 3.97
C SER A 560 -4.84 13.55 3.31
N VAL A 561 -4.44 14.53 4.11
CA VAL A 561 -3.40 15.49 3.76
C VAL A 561 -2.08 14.97 4.31
N GLY A 562 -1.08 14.85 3.45
CA GLY A 562 0.26 14.40 3.82
C GLY A 562 1.29 15.52 3.77
N PHE A 563 2.50 15.24 4.25
CA PHE A 563 3.63 16.19 4.19
C PHE A 563 4.96 15.46 4.10
N ILE A 564 5.96 16.15 3.53
CA ILE A 564 7.35 15.70 3.38
C ILE A 564 8.29 16.77 3.91
N GLY A 565 9.43 16.35 4.47
CA GLY A 565 10.58 17.22 4.67
C GLY A 565 10.49 18.19 5.85
N LEU A 566 9.93 17.76 6.99
CA LEU A 566 9.88 18.64 8.18
C LEU A 566 11.28 19.06 8.63
N ALA A 567 12.29 18.20 8.54
CA ALA A 567 13.65 18.51 8.93
C ALA A 567 14.22 19.65 8.07
N GLU A 568 14.12 19.56 6.75
CA GLU A 568 14.58 20.58 5.81
C GLU A 568 13.75 21.89 5.94
N THR A 569 12.47 21.76 6.23
CA THR A 569 11.58 22.91 6.52
C THR A 569 12.09 23.71 7.69
N LEU A 570 12.36 23.06 8.82
CA LEU A 570 12.89 23.68 10.02
C LEU A 570 14.30 24.26 9.77
N LYS A 571 15.13 23.54 9.02
CA LYS A 571 16.48 23.99 8.64
C LYS A 571 16.40 25.27 7.81
N ALA A 572 15.47 25.36 6.84
CA ALA A 572 15.27 26.56 6.02
C ALA A 572 14.71 27.75 6.83
N LEU A 573 13.85 27.50 7.83
CA LEU A 573 13.24 28.54 8.65
C LEU A 573 14.15 29.07 9.76
N THR A 574 14.95 28.18 10.40
CA THR A 574 15.65 28.49 11.67
C THR A 574 17.16 28.24 11.62
N GLY A 575 17.66 27.57 10.56
CA GLY A 575 19.04 27.11 10.46
C GLY A 575 19.31 25.78 11.13
N LYS A 576 18.35 25.21 11.89
CA LYS A 576 18.47 23.92 12.61
C LYS A 576 17.21 23.08 12.46
N HIS A 577 17.36 21.76 12.25
CA HIS A 577 16.21 20.86 12.28
C HIS A 577 15.88 20.39 13.71
N HIS A 578 14.77 19.69 13.88
CA HIS A 578 14.23 19.30 15.19
C HIS A 578 15.09 18.30 16.00
N GLY A 579 16.05 17.62 15.37
CA GLY A 579 17.06 16.83 16.07
C GLY A 579 18.23 17.67 16.64
N GLU A 580 18.41 18.91 16.14
CA GLU A 580 19.53 19.78 16.50
C GLU A 580 19.19 20.76 17.63
N SER A 581 17.90 21.08 17.85
CA SER A 581 17.50 22.10 18.83
C SER A 581 16.09 21.87 19.37
N PRO A 582 15.88 22.07 20.70
CA PRO A 582 14.55 22.01 21.32
C PRO A 582 13.57 23.06 20.76
N GLU A 583 14.06 24.23 20.36
CA GLU A 583 13.24 25.29 19.78
C GLU A 583 12.71 24.85 18.41
N SER A 584 13.56 24.24 17.59
CA SER A 584 13.13 23.66 16.31
C SER A 584 12.17 22.49 16.50
N GLN A 585 12.37 21.65 17.51
CA GLN A 585 11.42 20.61 17.89
C GLN A 585 10.04 21.20 18.24
N LYS A 586 10.03 22.24 19.08
CA LYS A 586 8.78 22.94 19.44
C LYS A 586 8.09 23.55 18.23
N LEU A 587 8.85 24.17 17.34
CA LEU A 587 8.30 24.72 16.08
C LEU A 587 7.77 23.62 15.17
N GLY A 588 8.47 22.50 15.04
CA GLY A 588 8.03 21.35 14.27
C GLY A 588 6.68 20.80 14.75
N LEU A 589 6.56 20.60 16.07
CA LEU A 589 5.29 20.20 16.69
C LEU A 589 4.17 21.21 16.47
N ALA A 590 4.49 22.52 16.52
CA ALA A 590 3.50 23.57 16.25
C ALA A 590 3.03 23.55 14.79
N ILE A 591 3.93 23.36 13.82
CA ILE A 591 3.57 23.27 12.39
C ILE A 591 2.67 22.06 12.14
N ILE A 592 3.05 20.89 12.62
CA ILE A 592 2.26 19.67 12.41
C ILE A 592 0.95 19.71 13.20
N GLY A 593 0.95 20.30 14.40
CA GLY A 593 -0.26 20.58 15.18
C GLY A 593 -1.24 21.47 14.44
N HIS A 594 -0.76 22.55 13.83
CA HIS A 594 -1.57 23.46 13.01
C HIS A 594 -2.22 22.72 11.82
N MET A 595 -1.45 21.88 11.11
CA MET A 595 -2.00 21.07 10.02
C MET A 595 -3.07 20.09 10.54
N ARG A 596 -2.85 19.48 11.72
CA ARG A 596 -3.80 18.56 12.33
C ARG A 596 -5.11 19.27 12.72
N GLU A 597 -5.04 20.42 13.39
CA GLU A 597 -6.21 21.22 13.76
C GLU A 597 -7.04 21.59 12.54
N ARG A 598 -6.39 21.98 11.44
CA ARG A 598 -7.09 22.30 10.19
C ARG A 598 -7.84 21.10 9.62
N MET A 599 -7.29 19.88 9.72
CA MET A 599 -7.99 18.65 9.29
C MET A 599 -9.18 18.32 10.20
N ASP A 600 -9.02 18.49 11.50
CA ASP A 600 -10.12 18.27 12.45
C ASP A 600 -11.27 19.30 12.26
N GLU A 601 -10.95 20.56 11.92
CA GLU A 601 -11.95 21.57 11.53
C GLU A 601 -12.68 21.19 10.25
N GLU A 602 -11.94 20.73 9.24
CA GLU A 602 -12.53 20.31 7.98
C GLU A 602 -13.43 19.08 8.14
N SER A 603 -13.06 18.16 9.01
CA SER A 603 -13.91 17.01 9.37
C SER A 603 -15.23 17.46 10.00
N ARG A 604 -15.18 18.41 10.95
CA ARG A 604 -16.38 18.97 11.57
C ARG A 604 -17.28 19.72 10.57
N ARG A 605 -16.66 20.46 9.65
CA ARG A 605 -17.38 21.24 8.63
C ARG A 605 -18.07 20.38 7.59
N THR A 606 -17.46 19.26 7.18
CA THR A 606 -17.94 18.44 6.05
C THR A 606 -18.66 17.18 6.49
N GLY A 607 -18.46 16.73 7.72
CA GLY A 607 -18.90 15.39 8.18
C GLY A 607 -18.17 14.25 7.48
N LEU A 608 -16.99 14.50 6.89
CA LEU A 608 -16.09 13.53 6.27
C LEU A 608 -14.84 13.36 7.13
N ASN A 609 -14.17 12.23 7.02
CA ASN A 609 -12.98 11.93 7.80
C ASN A 609 -11.71 12.54 7.15
N PHE A 610 -11.48 13.84 7.34
CA PHE A 610 -10.21 14.46 6.99
C PHE A 610 -9.15 14.11 8.03
N THR A 611 -7.96 13.72 7.58
CA THR A 611 -6.90 13.22 8.46
C THR A 611 -5.53 13.70 8.01
N LEU A 612 -4.55 13.71 8.92
CA LEU A 612 -3.18 14.09 8.64
C LEU A 612 -2.28 12.86 8.58
N LEU A 613 -1.53 12.70 7.48
CA LEU A 613 -0.66 11.57 7.20
C LEU A 613 0.82 11.97 7.25
N ALA A 614 1.61 11.24 8.02
CA ALA A 614 3.05 11.24 7.85
C ALA A 614 3.39 10.44 6.57
N THR A 615 3.49 11.13 5.44
CA THR A 615 3.52 10.51 4.11
C THR A 615 4.63 9.46 3.96
N PRO A 616 4.33 8.28 3.42
CA PRO A 616 5.35 7.36 2.89
C PRO A 616 5.97 8.00 1.65
N ALA A 617 7.25 8.40 1.76
CA ALA A 617 7.84 9.25 0.74
C ALA A 617 8.15 8.53 -0.56
N GLU A 618 8.66 7.30 -0.50
CA GLU A 618 9.10 6.54 -1.67
C GLU A 618 9.87 7.43 -2.68
N GLY A 619 9.50 7.42 -3.95
CA GLY A 619 10.08 8.31 -4.97
C GLY A 619 9.73 9.80 -4.84
N LEU A 620 8.73 10.15 -4.01
CA LEU A 620 8.25 11.54 -3.86
C LEU A 620 9.31 12.46 -3.28
N SER A 621 10.07 12.01 -2.28
CA SER A 621 11.11 12.83 -1.63
C SER A 621 12.19 13.27 -2.62
N GLY A 622 12.60 12.39 -3.53
CA GLY A 622 13.50 12.70 -4.64
C GLY A 622 12.86 13.60 -5.70
N ARG A 623 11.57 13.37 -6.03
CA ARG A 623 10.83 14.20 -6.99
C ARG A 623 10.76 15.65 -6.54
N PHE A 624 10.32 15.90 -5.33
CA PHE A 624 10.23 17.28 -4.79
C PHE A 624 11.59 17.95 -4.77
N LEU A 625 12.61 17.26 -4.29
CA LEU A 625 13.96 17.79 -4.23
C LEU A 625 14.49 18.17 -5.62
N ARG A 626 14.38 17.30 -6.63
CA ARG A 626 14.85 17.58 -7.99
C ARG A 626 14.20 18.84 -8.58
N ILE A 627 12.88 19.01 -8.37
CA ILE A 627 12.16 20.19 -8.83
C ILE A 627 12.68 21.44 -8.11
N ASP A 628 12.88 21.37 -6.78
CA ASP A 628 13.34 22.48 -5.97
C ASP A 628 14.80 22.86 -6.25
N GLN A 629 15.68 21.88 -6.46
CA GLN A 629 17.06 22.13 -6.90
C GLN A 629 17.11 22.86 -8.24
N LYS A 630 16.25 22.47 -9.19
CA LYS A 630 16.15 23.13 -10.49
C LYS A 630 15.70 24.60 -10.36
N LYS A 631 14.81 24.87 -9.39
CA LYS A 631 14.22 26.21 -9.19
C LYS A 631 15.07 27.14 -8.30
N TYR A 632 15.66 26.60 -7.24
CA TYR A 632 16.33 27.39 -6.18
C TYR A 632 17.83 27.10 -6.07
N GLY A 633 18.36 26.12 -6.79
CA GLY A 633 19.73 25.66 -6.64
C GLY A 633 19.94 24.79 -5.39
N LYS A 634 21.21 24.49 -5.09
CA LYS A 634 21.62 23.75 -3.89
C LYS A 634 21.71 24.68 -2.69
N ILE A 635 20.84 24.51 -1.73
CA ILE A 635 20.82 25.25 -0.45
C ILE A 635 21.40 24.30 0.63
N PRO A 636 22.50 24.68 1.31
CA PRO A 636 23.15 23.83 2.30
C PRO A 636 22.21 23.35 3.41
N GLY A 637 22.17 22.03 3.63
CA GLY A 637 21.31 21.39 4.63
C GLY A 637 19.81 21.36 4.30
N VAL A 638 19.40 21.82 3.10
CA VAL A 638 18.00 21.86 2.65
C VAL A 638 17.86 21.10 1.33
N THR A 639 18.57 21.56 0.25
CA THR A 639 18.44 20.97 -1.09
C THR A 639 19.75 20.41 -1.64
N ASP A 640 20.75 20.22 -0.82
CA ASP A 640 22.10 19.77 -1.20
C ASP A 640 22.30 18.25 -1.20
N ARG A 641 21.24 17.49 -0.94
CA ARG A 641 21.24 16.02 -0.94
C ARG A 641 20.47 15.45 -2.12
N ASP A 642 20.19 14.14 -2.13
CA ASP A 642 19.49 13.45 -3.20
C ASP A 642 17.97 13.31 -2.97
N TYR A 643 17.51 13.49 -1.71
CA TYR A 643 16.11 13.41 -1.32
C TYR A 643 15.81 14.30 -0.10
N TYR A 644 14.55 14.68 0.08
CA TYR A 644 14.06 15.26 1.33
C TYR A 644 13.79 14.17 2.36
N THR A 645 14.01 14.49 3.63
CA THR A 645 13.68 13.58 4.74
C THR A 645 12.20 13.24 4.74
N ASN A 646 11.90 11.97 4.98
CA ASN A 646 10.54 11.45 5.02
C ASN A 646 9.74 12.08 6.19
N SER A 647 8.58 12.64 5.88
CA SER A 647 7.61 13.19 6.86
C SER A 647 8.25 13.97 8.03
N PHE A 648 8.08 13.53 9.27
CA PHE A 648 8.61 14.13 10.49
C PHE A 648 9.92 13.49 10.97
N HIS A 649 10.51 12.55 10.22
CA HIS A 649 11.70 11.85 10.69
C HIS A 649 12.89 12.78 10.90
N ILE A 650 13.72 12.41 11.86
CA ILE A 650 15.06 12.95 11.97
C ILE A 650 15.90 12.36 10.84
N PRO A 651 16.69 13.19 10.12
CA PRO A 651 17.49 12.70 9.01
C PRO A 651 18.41 11.54 9.38
N VAL A 652 18.44 10.50 8.56
CA VAL A 652 19.22 9.27 8.80
C VAL A 652 20.72 9.57 8.98
N TYR A 653 21.22 10.59 8.27
CA TYR A 653 22.62 11.01 8.36
C TYR A 653 22.99 11.78 9.63
N PHE A 654 21.99 12.17 10.43
CA PHE A 654 22.25 12.92 11.65
C PHE A 654 22.67 11.97 12.78
N PRO A 655 23.85 12.20 13.42
CA PRO A 655 24.34 11.31 14.46
C PRO A 655 23.50 11.48 15.74
N ILE A 656 22.63 10.54 15.99
CA ILE A 656 21.73 10.52 17.16
C ILE A 656 21.55 9.08 17.63
N SER A 657 21.42 8.86 18.94
CA SER A 657 21.11 7.52 19.45
C SER A 657 19.67 7.12 19.10
N ALA A 658 19.44 5.82 18.88
CA ALA A 658 18.12 5.25 18.61
C ALA A 658 17.08 5.71 19.65
N PHE A 659 17.42 5.67 20.93
CA PHE A 659 16.55 6.09 22.04
C PHE A 659 16.16 7.57 21.93
N LYS A 660 17.12 8.44 21.63
CA LYS A 660 16.87 9.88 21.49
C LYS A 660 16.05 10.22 20.24
N LYS A 661 16.30 9.50 19.13
CA LYS A 661 15.48 9.62 17.91
C LYS A 661 14.02 9.28 18.21
N ILE A 662 13.76 8.15 18.87
CA ILE A 662 12.43 7.72 19.28
C ILE A 662 11.73 8.77 20.15
N GLU A 663 12.42 9.32 21.17
CA GLU A 663 11.85 10.38 22.03
C GLU A 663 11.40 11.62 21.25
N LEU A 664 12.17 12.02 20.24
CA LEU A 664 11.88 13.22 19.46
C LEU A 664 10.79 12.98 18.39
N GLU A 665 10.70 11.77 17.84
CA GLU A 665 9.69 11.42 16.84
C GLU A 665 8.34 11.04 17.46
N ALA A 666 8.31 10.41 18.62
CA ALA A 666 7.08 9.90 19.25
C ALA A 666 5.95 10.93 19.39
N PRO A 667 6.17 12.21 19.75
CA PRO A 667 5.08 13.18 19.87
C PRO A 667 4.33 13.45 18.57
N TYR A 668 4.96 13.25 17.40
CA TYR A 668 4.31 13.45 16.10
C TYR A 668 3.28 12.36 15.77
N HIS A 669 3.39 11.16 16.38
CA HIS A 669 2.45 10.07 16.16
C HIS A 669 1.04 10.42 16.58
N ALA A 670 0.87 11.13 17.70
CA ALA A 670 -0.45 11.60 18.16
C ALA A 670 -1.09 12.62 17.21
N LEU A 671 -0.26 13.39 16.47
CA LEU A 671 -0.72 14.41 15.54
C LEU A 671 -1.09 13.84 14.17
N THR A 672 -0.50 12.73 13.77
CA THR A 672 -0.66 12.12 12.44
C THR A 672 -1.63 10.95 12.48
N ASN A 673 -2.93 11.24 12.61
CA ASN A 673 -4.00 10.25 12.80
C ASN A 673 -4.33 9.39 11.57
N ALA A 674 -3.88 9.79 10.37
CA ALA A 674 -4.00 8.98 9.15
C ALA A 674 -2.92 7.90 9.05
N GLY A 675 -1.86 8.02 9.84
CA GLY A 675 -0.78 7.04 9.85
C GLY A 675 0.59 7.66 10.05
N HIS A 676 1.48 6.86 10.59
CA HIS A 676 2.83 7.21 10.98
C HIS A 676 3.65 5.93 11.17
N ILE A 677 4.96 6.07 11.20
CA ILE A 677 5.88 5.02 11.62
C ILE A 677 7.17 5.68 12.10
N SER A 678 7.84 5.11 13.10
CA SER A 678 9.23 5.43 13.43
C SER A 678 10.13 4.30 13.00
N TYR A 679 11.14 4.61 12.20
CA TYR A 679 12.21 3.70 11.82
C TYR A 679 13.43 3.91 12.70
N VAL A 680 14.00 2.83 13.19
CA VAL A 680 15.30 2.83 13.88
C VAL A 680 16.24 1.98 13.06
N GLU A 681 17.35 2.58 12.66
CA GLU A 681 18.43 1.89 11.97
C GLU A 681 19.44 1.39 13.00
N LEU A 682 19.66 0.07 13.05
CA LEU A 682 20.69 -0.56 13.88
C LEU A 682 21.78 -1.12 12.99
N ASP A 683 23.04 -0.82 13.35
CA ASP A 683 24.20 -1.36 12.65
C ASP A 683 24.51 -2.79 13.10
N GLY A 684 24.99 -3.60 12.17
CA GLY A 684 25.50 -4.93 12.47
C GLY A 684 24.42 -6.02 12.56
N ASP A 685 24.83 -7.19 13.07
CA ASP A 685 24.01 -8.38 13.21
C ASP A 685 23.20 -8.35 14.52
N VAL A 686 21.98 -7.86 14.45
CA VAL A 686 21.08 -7.71 15.60
C VAL A 686 20.64 -9.06 16.21
N CYS A 687 20.75 -10.17 15.45
CA CYS A 687 20.43 -11.52 15.95
C CYS A 687 21.37 -11.94 17.11
N ARG A 688 22.54 -11.31 17.21
CA ARG A 688 23.51 -11.58 18.30
C ARG A 688 23.16 -10.92 19.62
N ASN A 689 22.23 -9.97 19.62
CA ASN A 689 21.82 -9.27 20.84
C ASN A 689 20.32 -8.92 20.81
N LEU A 690 19.49 -9.94 20.99
CA LEU A 690 18.02 -9.80 21.01
C LEU A 690 17.53 -8.95 22.19
N GLU A 691 18.25 -8.90 23.31
CA GLU A 691 17.91 -8.04 24.45
C GLU A 691 18.03 -6.56 24.10
N ALA A 692 19.06 -6.19 23.35
CA ALA A 692 19.20 -4.81 22.85
C ALA A 692 18.09 -4.46 21.86
N PHE A 693 17.73 -5.38 20.97
CA PHE A 693 16.62 -5.20 20.04
C PHE A 693 15.30 -5.01 20.81
N GLU A 694 14.99 -5.90 21.75
CA GLU A 694 13.80 -5.79 22.60
C GLU A 694 13.77 -4.47 23.39
N SER A 695 14.93 -3.99 23.89
CA SER A 695 15.03 -2.72 24.60
C SER A 695 14.59 -1.54 23.75
N VAL A 696 14.88 -1.55 22.44
CA VAL A 696 14.41 -0.52 21.49
C VAL A 696 12.88 -0.57 21.36
N ILE A 697 12.30 -1.76 21.20
CA ILE A 697 10.84 -1.93 21.11
C ILE A 697 10.15 -1.47 22.40
N ARG A 698 10.69 -1.84 23.56
CA ARG A 698 10.17 -1.39 24.86
C ARG A 698 10.26 0.13 25.04
N TRP A 699 11.31 0.74 24.49
CA TRP A 699 11.46 2.19 24.51
C TRP A 699 10.44 2.89 23.62
N MET A 700 10.13 2.33 22.43
CA MET A 700 9.08 2.84 21.58
C MET A 700 7.72 2.85 22.29
N GLN A 701 7.37 1.76 22.98
CA GLN A 701 6.14 1.68 23.78
C GLN A 701 6.13 2.75 24.87
N LYS A 702 7.22 2.86 25.64
CA LYS A 702 7.36 3.83 26.74
C LYS A 702 7.24 5.29 26.27
N CYS A 703 7.73 5.61 25.07
CA CYS A 703 7.65 6.95 24.49
C CYS A 703 6.28 7.25 23.84
N GLY A 704 5.38 6.28 23.72
CA GLY A 704 4.05 6.46 23.12
C GLY A 704 4.07 6.44 21.59
N VAL A 705 5.03 5.73 20.98
CA VAL A 705 5.02 5.44 19.54
C VAL A 705 3.79 4.59 19.20
N GLY A 706 3.11 4.88 18.12
CA GLY A 706 1.95 4.08 17.68
C GLY A 706 2.33 2.92 16.78
N TYR A 707 3.38 3.08 15.97
CA TYR A 707 3.87 2.08 15.03
C TYR A 707 5.35 2.28 14.78
N GLY A 708 6.13 1.23 14.86
CA GLY A 708 7.58 1.29 14.72
C GLY A 708 8.17 0.07 14.03
N SER A 709 9.32 0.27 13.42
CA SER A 709 10.12 -0.74 12.74
C SER A 709 11.59 -0.57 13.10
N VAL A 710 12.30 -1.68 13.18
CA VAL A 710 13.75 -1.69 13.33
C VAL A 710 14.38 -2.21 12.06
N ASN A 711 15.10 -1.35 11.37
CA ASN A 711 15.85 -1.69 10.17
C ASN A 711 17.27 -2.09 10.54
N HIS A 712 17.78 -3.10 9.91
CA HIS A 712 19.17 -3.53 10.02
C HIS A 712 19.62 -4.14 8.68
N PRO A 713 20.92 -4.24 8.42
CA PRO A 713 21.39 -4.81 7.18
C PRO A 713 20.96 -6.27 7.03
N VAL A 714 20.18 -6.55 5.98
CA VAL A 714 19.86 -7.91 5.50
C VAL A 714 20.16 -7.92 4.01
N ASP A 715 21.46 -7.95 3.70
CA ASP A 715 21.93 -7.93 2.32
C ASP A 715 21.83 -9.30 1.69
N ARG A 716 21.64 -9.33 0.37
CA ARG A 716 21.70 -10.55 -0.41
C ARG A 716 22.71 -10.42 -1.54
N ASP A 717 23.65 -11.34 -1.59
CA ASP A 717 24.55 -11.42 -2.74
C ASP A 717 23.83 -12.12 -3.89
N PRO A 718 23.59 -11.42 -5.03
CA PRO A 718 22.85 -11.99 -6.15
C PRO A 718 23.57 -13.12 -6.86
N VAL A 719 24.89 -13.25 -6.66
CA VAL A 719 25.72 -14.26 -7.34
C VAL A 719 25.80 -15.54 -6.52
N CYS A 720 26.07 -15.46 -5.21
CA CYS A 720 26.22 -16.67 -4.39
C CYS A 720 24.99 -16.95 -3.50
N GLY A 721 23.97 -16.09 -3.50
CA GLY A 721 22.77 -16.23 -2.70
C GLY A 721 23.00 -16.11 -1.19
N TYR A 722 24.12 -15.54 -0.75
CA TYR A 722 24.32 -15.24 0.68
C TYR A 722 23.28 -14.20 1.14
N THR A 723 22.63 -14.48 2.25
CA THR A 723 21.75 -13.52 2.91
C THR A 723 22.27 -13.26 4.32
N GLY A 724 22.39 -11.99 4.69
CA GLY A 724 22.94 -11.55 5.98
C GLY A 724 23.63 -10.21 5.82
N VAL A 725 24.42 -9.82 6.83
CA VAL A 725 25.20 -8.58 6.75
C VAL A 725 26.35 -8.75 5.74
N ILE A 726 26.31 -7.97 4.67
CA ILE A 726 27.37 -7.85 3.68
C ILE A 726 27.91 -6.42 3.81
N GLY A 727 29.12 -6.29 4.34
CA GLY A 727 29.83 -4.99 4.28
C GLY A 727 30.38 -4.77 2.87
N ASP A 728 31.61 -4.29 2.74
CA ASP A 728 32.26 -4.08 1.44
C ASP A 728 32.50 -5.38 0.65
N VAL A 729 32.52 -6.53 1.32
CA VAL A 729 32.89 -7.84 0.76
C VAL A 729 31.91 -8.91 1.22
N CYS A 730 31.33 -9.65 0.28
CA CYS A 730 30.45 -10.77 0.60
C CYS A 730 31.20 -11.87 1.40
N PRO A 731 30.71 -12.24 2.60
CA PRO A 731 31.37 -13.25 3.46
C PRO A 731 31.42 -14.64 2.82
N ARG A 732 30.53 -14.97 1.89
CA ARG A 732 30.46 -16.29 1.26
C ARG A 732 31.35 -16.41 0.04
N CYS A 733 31.29 -15.45 -0.89
CA CYS A 733 32.02 -15.52 -2.15
C CYS A 733 33.22 -14.58 -2.25
N GLY A 734 33.32 -13.61 -1.35
CA GLY A 734 34.44 -12.66 -1.30
C GLY A 734 34.44 -11.61 -2.41
N ARG A 735 33.31 -11.42 -3.11
CA ARG A 735 33.17 -10.35 -4.12
C ARG A 735 32.77 -9.02 -3.48
N ARG A 736 33.10 -7.94 -4.16
CA ARG A 736 32.55 -6.60 -3.90
C ARG A 736 31.35 -6.33 -4.79
N GLU A 737 30.58 -5.31 -4.47
CA GLU A 737 29.48 -4.86 -5.32
C GLU A 737 29.98 -4.52 -6.74
N GLY A 738 29.27 -4.97 -7.76
CA GLY A 738 29.67 -4.81 -9.17
C GLY A 738 30.74 -5.77 -9.66
N GLU A 739 31.40 -6.57 -8.79
CA GLU A 739 32.38 -7.57 -9.21
C GLU A 739 31.71 -8.90 -9.57
N GLY A 740 32.30 -9.61 -10.56
CA GLY A 740 31.95 -10.99 -10.89
C GLY A 740 32.68 -11.99 -10.01
N VAL A 741 32.22 -13.25 -10.01
CA VAL A 741 32.90 -14.40 -9.41
C VAL A 741 33.26 -15.38 -10.51
N SER A 742 34.50 -15.95 -10.51
CA SER A 742 34.90 -16.91 -11.53
C SER A 742 34.03 -18.18 -11.49
N ILE A 743 33.83 -18.81 -12.64
CA ILE A 743 33.03 -20.02 -12.80
C ILE A 743 33.58 -21.15 -11.93
N GLU A 744 34.89 -21.27 -11.81
CA GLU A 744 35.57 -22.28 -11.00
C GLU A 744 35.16 -22.10 -9.52
N LYS A 745 35.26 -20.87 -9.02
CA LYS A 745 34.89 -20.54 -7.64
C LYS A 745 33.39 -20.74 -7.37
N LEU A 746 32.52 -20.42 -8.33
CA LEU A 746 31.08 -20.67 -8.22
C LEU A 746 30.78 -22.16 -8.14
N ARG A 747 31.48 -23.02 -8.91
CA ARG A 747 31.35 -24.48 -8.82
C ARG A 747 31.81 -25.04 -7.47
N GLU A 748 32.89 -24.52 -6.89
CA GLU A 748 33.35 -24.90 -5.55
C GLU A 748 32.36 -24.47 -4.47
N LEU A 749 31.87 -23.21 -4.54
CA LEU A 749 30.88 -22.70 -3.61
C LEU A 749 29.58 -23.51 -3.68
N ARG A 750 29.14 -23.91 -4.86
CA ARG A 750 27.92 -24.74 -5.02
C ARG A 750 28.05 -26.14 -4.40
N LYS A 751 29.23 -26.74 -4.47
CA LYS A 751 29.49 -28.01 -3.74
C LYS A 751 29.34 -27.83 -2.22
N LYS A 752 29.78 -26.67 -1.72
CA LYS A 752 29.75 -26.34 -0.29
C LYS A 752 28.37 -25.86 0.16
N TYR A 753 27.63 -25.17 -0.74
CA TYR A 753 26.33 -24.57 -0.48
C TYR A 753 25.33 -24.98 -1.58
N PRO A 754 24.67 -26.14 -1.47
CA PRO A 754 23.77 -26.67 -2.51
C PRO A 754 22.56 -25.77 -2.82
N SER A 755 22.17 -24.89 -1.89
CA SER A 755 21.07 -23.93 -2.04
C SER A 755 21.43 -22.66 -2.80
N MET A 756 22.65 -22.53 -3.34
CA MET A 756 23.02 -21.40 -4.18
C MET A 756 22.14 -21.29 -5.44
N PRO A 757 21.85 -20.04 -5.91
CA PRO A 757 21.11 -19.83 -7.14
C PRO A 757 21.69 -20.64 -8.32
N ARG A 758 20.81 -21.19 -9.17
CA ARG A 758 21.22 -21.90 -10.38
C ARG A 758 21.48 -20.91 -11.49
N PHE A 759 22.65 -21.00 -12.09
CA PHE A 759 23.00 -20.21 -13.27
C PHE A 759 23.07 -21.10 -14.50
N VAL A 760 22.48 -20.64 -15.60
CA VAL A 760 22.56 -21.35 -16.89
C VAL A 760 24.02 -21.46 -17.32
N GLY A 761 24.49 -22.68 -17.60
CA GLY A 761 25.87 -22.95 -18.03
C GLY A 761 26.86 -23.32 -16.92
N LEU A 762 26.40 -23.45 -15.65
CA LEU A 762 27.21 -23.96 -14.53
C LEU A 762 26.95 -25.41 -14.15
N GLU A 763 26.05 -26.10 -14.84
CA GLU A 763 25.74 -27.52 -14.65
C GLU A 763 26.79 -28.43 -15.28
#